data_3c752291debd532d25f60988aface73b
#
_entry.id   3c752291debd532d25f60988aface73b
#
_cell.length_a   1.000
_cell.length_b   1.000
_cell.length_c   1.000
_cell.angle_alpha   90.00
_cell.angle_beta   90.00
_cell.angle_gamma   90.00
#
_symmetry.space_group_name_H-M   'P 1'
#
loop_
_entity.id
_entity.type
_entity.pdbx_description
1 polymer ?
#
loop_
_entity_poly.entity_id
_entity_poly.type
_entity_poly.pdbx_seq_one_letter_code
_entity_poly.pdbx_strand_id
1 'polypeptide(L)'
;MSTLRFKVVEEAFKKRPVPVTAPAERPSAYYATYVFNQEKMRKYLPLEVYQRYAETLDTGRPLDMHTANAIAQGMKQWAIEMGVTHYTHWFQPLTEGTAEKHDAFVEHDGKGGMIEDFAGKLLVQQEPDASSFPNGGIRSTFEARGYSAWDPASPVFIIDDTLMIPTVFISYTGEALDYKAPLKKSIAAVNRAAEAVCTYFYDQPVRVHTNLGWEQEYFLVDEGLYAARPDLLLTGRTLMGHDSAKNQQMEDHYFGAIPERVAEFMRDLEIQALRLGIPCKTRHNEVAPNQFELAPIYEECNLAVDHNMLLVSLMRKIARKHGFRCLLHEKPFAGINGSGKHCNWSLCTDSGVILHAPGRSESDTLRFLTFVVATLMGVYRHNGLLKASIMSAGNSHRLGGHEAPPAIISSFLGTQISGLLDRVAQSDNALAPMAGKQGVQLDIPQIPELLIDNTDRNRTSPFAFTGNRFEFRAAGSSANCASALIVLNTAVAEALTDFKVRVDALIAQGQSANAALLTVLRDDIRTCRPIHFDGNGYSEEWKAEAARRGLDCETSCPVVYDRYTDEASVRMFESMHVMTRNELAARNEIKREIYYKKIQIESRVLGDLCMNHIIPVATKYQSVLVDNVSKIISAFPAEKAQQLSAYNVTLIEKINHHTDFIVNAVEAMVEKRKEVNRLTDIRALSVAYHDEVEPFLHAIRYHIDKLELIVEDEMWTLPKYRELLFIR
;
A
#
# COMPACT_ATOMS: atom_id res chain seq x y z
N MET A 1 14.76 22.92 -34.30
CA MET A 1 15.41 22.16 -33.18
C MET A 1 14.38 21.23 -32.59
N SER A 2 14.72 19.94 -32.45
CA SER A 2 13.84 18.95 -31.83
C SER A 2 13.41 19.41 -30.42
N THR A 3 12.13 19.25 -30.06
CA THR A 3 11.64 19.54 -28.72
C THR A 3 12.27 18.58 -27.69
N LEU A 4 12.24 18.95 -26.40
CA LEU A 4 12.72 18.07 -25.32
C LEU A 4 12.05 16.68 -25.40
N ARG A 5 10.75 16.63 -25.69
CA ARG A 5 9.99 15.39 -25.87
C ARG A 5 10.65 14.43 -26.85
N PHE A 6 10.94 14.86 -28.08
CA PHE A 6 11.53 13.99 -29.09
C PHE A 6 12.93 13.52 -28.75
N LYS A 7 13.72 14.40 -28.09
CA LYS A 7 15.04 14.02 -27.60
C LYS A 7 14.98 12.89 -26.57
N VAL A 8 14.10 13.01 -25.55
CA VAL A 8 13.97 11.97 -24.51
C VAL A 8 13.36 10.70 -25.06
N VAL A 9 12.45 10.77 -26.03
CA VAL A 9 11.90 9.59 -26.74
C VAL A 9 13.00 8.87 -27.49
N GLU A 10 13.83 9.59 -28.26
CA GLU A 10 14.96 9.01 -28.98
C GLU A 10 15.98 8.36 -28.04
N GLU A 11 16.33 9.03 -26.95
CA GLU A 11 17.25 8.50 -25.94
C GLU A 11 16.67 7.27 -25.22
N ALA A 12 15.40 7.29 -24.84
CA ALA A 12 14.74 6.15 -24.21
C ALA A 12 14.74 4.92 -25.14
N PHE A 13 14.47 5.14 -26.43
CA PHE A 13 14.46 4.05 -27.43
C PHE A 13 15.86 3.43 -27.67
N LYS A 14 16.93 4.20 -27.47
CA LYS A 14 18.32 3.73 -27.61
C LYS A 14 18.83 2.94 -26.39
N LYS A 15 18.17 3.07 -25.22
CA LYS A 15 18.61 2.39 -24.01
C LYS A 15 18.62 0.88 -24.18
N ARG A 16 19.61 0.24 -23.58
CA ARG A 16 19.78 -1.22 -23.58
C ARG A 16 19.66 -1.72 -22.14
N PRO A 17 19.34 -3.00 -21.94
CA PRO A 17 19.39 -3.61 -20.62
C PRO A 17 20.74 -3.38 -19.94
N VAL A 18 20.73 -3.05 -18.66
CA VAL A 18 21.94 -3.01 -17.83
C VAL A 18 22.17 -4.43 -17.31
N PRO A 19 23.20 -5.14 -17.79
CA PRO A 19 23.39 -6.54 -17.41
C PRO A 19 23.64 -6.69 -15.91
N VAL A 20 22.97 -7.66 -15.30
CA VAL A 20 23.13 -8.01 -13.89
C VAL A 20 23.82 -9.35 -13.77
N THR A 21 25.00 -9.36 -13.16
CA THR A 21 25.71 -10.60 -12.85
C THR A 21 25.06 -11.28 -11.65
N ALA A 22 24.40 -12.41 -11.89
CA ALA A 22 23.87 -13.21 -10.81
C ALA A 22 25.01 -13.78 -9.94
N PRO A 23 24.84 -13.89 -8.61
CA PRO A 23 25.75 -14.63 -7.75
C PRO A 23 25.97 -16.05 -8.27
N ALA A 24 27.20 -16.57 -8.14
CA ALA A 24 27.52 -17.93 -8.53
C ALA A 24 26.83 -18.97 -7.62
N GLU A 25 26.54 -18.56 -6.38
CA GLU A 25 25.84 -19.37 -5.39
C GLU A 25 24.33 -19.38 -5.65
N ARG A 26 23.66 -20.41 -5.16
CA ARG A 26 22.19 -20.49 -5.17
C ARG A 26 21.58 -19.45 -4.21
N PRO A 27 20.34 -18.99 -4.46
CA PRO A 27 19.65 -17.96 -3.66
C PRO A 27 19.67 -18.21 -2.15
N SER A 28 19.50 -19.47 -1.71
CA SER A 28 19.56 -19.81 -0.29
C SER A 28 20.93 -19.59 0.37
N ALA A 29 22.01 -19.53 -0.39
CA ALA A 29 23.36 -19.34 0.15
C ALA A 29 23.71 -17.85 0.39
N TYR A 30 23.11 -16.92 -0.37
CA TYR A 30 23.27 -15.49 -0.16
C TYR A 30 22.08 -14.80 0.51
N TYR A 31 21.02 -15.57 0.85
CA TYR A 31 19.88 -15.06 1.60
C TYR A 31 20.29 -14.47 2.94
N ALA A 32 19.78 -13.28 3.26
CA ALA A 32 20.05 -12.55 4.51
C ALA A 32 21.55 -12.29 4.81
N THR A 33 22.40 -12.18 3.77
CA THR A 33 23.84 -11.90 3.94
C THR A 33 24.05 -10.56 4.66
N TYR A 34 23.21 -9.56 4.40
CA TYR A 34 23.27 -8.24 5.01
C TYR A 34 22.32 -8.06 6.21
N VAL A 35 21.91 -9.14 6.85
CA VAL A 35 21.01 -9.12 8.02
C VAL A 35 21.72 -9.72 9.21
N PHE A 36 21.67 -9.05 10.37
CA PHE A 36 22.13 -9.58 11.65
C PHE A 36 21.11 -10.57 12.20
N ASN A 37 21.01 -11.73 11.56
CA ASN A 37 20.06 -12.80 11.87
C ASN A 37 20.56 -13.68 13.02
N GLN A 38 19.77 -14.68 13.43
CA GLN A 38 20.12 -15.59 14.53
C GLN A 38 21.46 -16.32 14.32
N GLU A 39 21.82 -16.65 13.08
CA GLU A 39 23.09 -17.30 12.78
C GLU A 39 24.28 -16.38 13.13
N LYS A 40 24.21 -15.10 12.70
CA LYS A 40 25.21 -14.09 13.02
C LYS A 40 25.21 -13.72 14.50
N MET A 41 24.03 -13.65 15.13
CA MET A 41 23.94 -13.45 16.58
C MET A 41 24.68 -14.53 17.35
N ARG A 42 24.51 -15.82 16.99
CA ARG A 42 25.25 -16.94 17.62
C ARG A 42 26.76 -16.86 17.38
N LYS A 43 27.20 -16.26 16.29
CA LYS A 43 28.64 -16.10 15.98
C LYS A 43 29.28 -14.93 16.72
N TYR A 44 28.57 -13.81 16.84
CA TYR A 44 29.13 -12.55 17.35
C TYR A 44 28.72 -12.23 18.79
N LEU A 45 27.76 -12.94 19.39
CA LEU A 45 27.34 -12.74 20.76
C LEU A 45 27.80 -13.90 21.67
N PRO A 46 28.16 -13.62 22.93
CA PRO A 46 28.28 -14.68 23.93
C PRO A 46 26.97 -15.48 24.04
N LEU A 47 27.06 -16.78 24.26
CA LEU A 47 25.90 -17.68 24.32
C LEU A 47 24.85 -17.21 25.32
N GLU A 48 25.24 -16.74 26.47
CA GLU A 48 24.33 -16.22 27.51
C GLU A 48 23.57 -14.98 27.05
N VAL A 49 24.23 -14.06 26.34
CA VAL A 49 23.60 -12.87 25.76
C VAL A 49 22.57 -13.25 24.69
N TYR A 50 22.92 -14.19 23.82
CA TYR A 50 21.99 -14.73 22.82
C TYR A 50 20.76 -15.39 23.46
N GLN A 51 20.96 -16.17 24.53
CA GLN A 51 19.84 -16.82 25.24
C GLN A 51 18.91 -15.80 25.88
N ARG A 52 19.44 -14.76 26.52
CA ARG A 52 18.62 -13.66 27.08
C ARG A 52 17.86 -12.88 26.00
N TYR A 53 18.49 -12.65 24.86
CA TYR A 53 17.82 -12.03 23.71
C TYR A 53 16.66 -12.92 23.21
N ALA A 54 16.89 -14.23 23.05
CA ALA A 54 15.85 -15.17 22.65
C ALA A 54 14.68 -15.21 23.66
N GLU A 55 14.99 -15.22 24.96
CA GLU A 55 13.99 -15.14 26.04
C GLU A 55 13.16 -13.85 25.95
N THR A 56 13.78 -12.72 25.63
CA THR A 56 13.07 -11.44 25.41
C THR A 56 12.06 -11.55 24.28
N LEU A 57 12.44 -12.12 23.16
CA LEU A 57 11.52 -12.34 22.02
C LEU A 57 10.37 -13.27 22.41
N ASP A 58 10.66 -14.28 23.17
CA ASP A 58 9.70 -15.28 23.61
C ASP A 58 8.71 -14.78 24.65
N THR A 59 9.20 -14.01 25.64
CA THR A 59 8.39 -13.60 26.80
C THR A 59 7.86 -12.18 26.71
N GLY A 60 8.39 -11.37 25.82
CA GLY A 60 8.12 -9.92 25.73
C GLY A 60 8.73 -9.10 26.88
N ARG A 61 9.61 -9.66 27.69
CA ARG A 61 10.29 -8.93 28.77
C ARG A 61 11.34 -7.98 28.19
N PRO A 62 11.48 -6.76 28.73
CA PRO A 62 12.49 -5.81 28.27
C PRO A 62 13.92 -6.34 28.46
N LEU A 63 14.81 -6.02 27.53
CA LEU A 63 16.25 -6.25 27.67
C LEU A 63 16.86 -5.29 28.71
N ASP A 64 17.76 -5.83 29.53
CA ASP A 64 18.59 -4.99 30.40
C ASP A 64 19.73 -4.33 29.61
N MET A 65 20.27 -3.21 30.16
CA MET A 65 21.33 -2.44 29.49
C MET A 65 22.64 -3.18 29.34
N HIS A 66 22.95 -4.14 30.22
CA HIS A 66 24.15 -4.96 30.09
C HIS A 66 24.06 -5.87 28.86
N THR A 67 22.91 -6.53 28.70
CA THR A 67 22.63 -7.36 27.51
C THR A 67 22.60 -6.51 26.26
N ALA A 68 21.96 -5.31 26.28
CA ALA A 68 21.94 -4.39 25.13
C ALA A 68 23.35 -3.91 24.74
N ASN A 69 24.24 -3.61 25.69
CA ASN A 69 25.64 -3.26 25.41
C ASN A 69 26.37 -4.42 24.69
N ALA A 70 26.22 -5.65 25.19
CA ALA A 70 26.88 -6.81 24.57
C ALA A 70 26.36 -7.06 23.14
N ILE A 71 25.07 -6.88 22.91
CA ILE A 71 24.45 -6.99 21.57
C ILE A 71 25.01 -5.89 20.65
N ALA A 72 25.06 -4.62 21.12
CA ALA A 72 25.59 -3.50 20.36
C ALA A 72 27.04 -3.74 19.93
N GLN A 73 27.90 -4.27 20.82
CA GLN A 73 29.29 -4.60 20.47
C GLN A 73 29.38 -5.70 19.40
N GLY A 74 28.56 -6.76 19.51
CA GLY A 74 28.51 -7.81 18.49
C GLY A 74 28.01 -7.29 17.14
N MET A 75 26.99 -6.44 17.13
CA MET A 75 26.50 -5.76 15.91
C MET A 75 27.58 -4.87 15.29
N LYS A 76 28.26 -4.06 16.10
CA LYS A 76 29.36 -3.19 15.65
C LYS A 76 30.49 -4.00 15.01
N GLN A 77 30.92 -5.08 15.69
CA GLN A 77 31.98 -5.93 15.15
C GLN A 77 31.59 -6.50 13.78
N TRP A 78 30.40 -7.07 13.67
CA TRP A 78 29.89 -7.59 12.40
C TRP A 78 29.80 -6.49 11.34
N ALA A 79 29.27 -5.31 11.69
CA ALA A 79 29.10 -4.20 10.75
C ALA A 79 30.45 -3.72 10.21
N ILE A 80 31.47 -3.53 11.07
CA ILE A 80 32.83 -3.12 10.67
C ILE A 80 33.48 -4.18 9.76
N GLU A 81 33.33 -5.47 10.06
CA GLU A 81 33.81 -6.55 9.19
C GLU A 81 33.16 -6.53 7.80
N MET A 82 31.91 -6.01 7.71
CA MET A 82 31.19 -5.79 6.45
C MET A 82 31.49 -4.45 5.77
N GLY A 83 32.41 -3.64 6.32
CA GLY A 83 32.81 -2.34 5.76
C GLY A 83 31.89 -1.16 6.11
N VAL A 84 31.01 -1.33 7.10
CA VAL A 84 30.06 -0.30 7.56
C VAL A 84 30.77 0.76 8.38
N THR A 85 30.44 2.02 8.17
CA THR A 85 31.04 3.19 8.86
C THR A 85 30.03 4.00 9.66
N HIS A 86 28.74 3.83 9.37
CA HIS A 86 27.64 4.59 9.97
C HIS A 86 26.57 3.65 10.54
N TYR A 87 25.69 4.19 11.39
CA TYR A 87 24.49 3.54 11.88
C TYR A 87 23.33 4.54 11.89
N THR A 88 22.10 4.04 11.83
CA THR A 88 20.91 4.86 11.92
C THR A 88 19.76 4.10 12.57
N HIS A 89 18.94 4.80 13.33
CA HIS A 89 17.60 4.33 13.67
C HIS A 89 16.70 4.50 12.44
N TRP A 90 16.18 3.39 11.94
CA TRP A 90 15.32 3.32 10.78
C TRP A 90 13.87 3.13 11.25
N PHE A 91 12.98 4.05 10.90
CA PHE A 91 11.59 4.02 11.35
C PHE A 91 10.60 4.43 10.26
N GLN A 92 9.30 4.22 10.51
CA GLN A 92 8.20 4.39 9.57
C GLN A 92 7.25 5.50 10.08
N PRO A 93 7.55 6.79 9.80
CA PRO A 93 6.75 7.91 10.30
C PRO A 93 5.32 7.91 9.72
N LEU A 94 4.41 8.69 10.30
CA LEU A 94 3.04 8.86 9.82
C LEU A 94 2.95 9.59 8.47
N THR A 95 4.02 10.22 8.03
CA THR A 95 4.25 10.62 6.63
C THR A 95 4.56 9.38 5.79
N GLU A 96 4.65 9.49 4.49
CA GLU A 96 4.93 8.35 3.63
C GLU A 96 6.42 7.98 3.64
N GLY A 97 6.72 6.69 3.51
CA GLY A 97 8.08 6.16 3.40
C GLY A 97 8.71 5.82 4.74
N THR A 98 10.04 5.89 4.77
CA THR A 98 10.88 5.61 5.93
C THR A 98 11.74 6.83 6.26
N ALA A 99 12.22 6.91 7.50
CA ALA A 99 13.06 8.00 7.98
C ALA A 99 14.32 7.45 8.64
N GLU A 100 15.43 8.19 8.50
CA GLU A 100 16.74 7.81 8.97
C GLU A 100 17.60 9.07 9.22
N LYS A 101 18.53 8.97 10.19
CA LYS A 101 19.54 9.99 10.50
C LYS A 101 20.84 9.27 10.78
N HIS A 102 21.78 9.34 9.84
CA HIS A 102 23.03 8.60 9.89
C HIS A 102 24.02 9.27 10.85
N ASP A 103 24.51 8.50 11.82
CA ASP A 103 25.62 8.87 12.71
C ASP A 103 26.80 7.94 12.44
N ALA A 104 28.05 8.48 12.42
CA ALA A 104 29.24 7.67 12.27
C ALA A 104 29.53 6.91 13.56
N PHE A 105 30.20 5.75 13.46
CA PHE A 105 30.69 5.04 14.65
C PHE A 105 31.84 5.76 15.37
N VAL A 106 32.27 6.92 14.92
CA VAL A 106 33.47 7.60 15.37
C VAL A 106 33.23 8.36 16.68
N GLU A 107 34.07 8.07 17.70
CA GLU A 107 34.07 8.76 19.01
C GLU A 107 35.53 9.14 19.36
N HIS A 108 35.70 10.12 20.28
CA HIS A 108 36.99 10.50 20.81
C HIS A 108 37.53 9.44 21.76
N ASP A 109 38.84 9.08 21.63
CA ASP A 109 39.53 8.17 22.53
C ASP A 109 39.94 8.82 23.86
N GLY A 110 39.67 10.11 24.04
CA GLY A 110 40.09 10.91 25.20
C GLY A 110 41.58 11.24 25.24
N LYS A 111 42.37 10.86 24.23
CA LYS A 111 43.83 11.06 24.12
C LYS A 111 44.24 11.82 22.86
N GLY A 112 43.25 12.39 22.15
CA GLY A 112 43.51 13.15 20.93
C GLY A 112 43.38 12.32 19.63
N GLY A 113 42.99 11.06 19.73
CA GLY A 113 42.64 10.16 18.63
C GLY A 113 41.16 9.88 18.55
N MET A 114 40.79 9.00 17.62
CA MET A 114 39.41 8.54 17.38
C MET A 114 39.34 7.02 17.47
N ILE A 115 38.20 6.53 17.93
CA ILE A 115 37.85 5.10 17.99
C ILE A 115 36.47 4.87 17.37
N GLU A 116 36.21 3.66 16.93
CA GLU A 116 34.84 3.23 16.58
C GLU A 116 34.16 2.74 17.85
N ASP A 117 33.06 3.43 18.24
CA ASP A 117 32.24 3.04 19.36
C ASP A 117 30.75 2.96 18.98
N PHE A 118 30.05 2.00 19.58
CA PHE A 118 28.60 1.84 19.48
C PHE A 118 28.08 1.21 20.77
N ALA A 119 27.68 2.05 21.70
CA ALA A 119 27.18 1.60 23.00
C ALA A 119 25.71 1.16 22.94
N GLY A 120 25.30 0.29 23.87
CA GLY A 120 23.93 -0.18 23.97
C GLY A 120 22.89 0.92 24.10
N LYS A 121 23.22 2.05 24.74
CA LYS A 121 22.34 3.23 24.80
C LYS A 121 22.00 3.76 23.40
N LEU A 122 22.95 3.76 22.46
CA LEU A 122 22.77 4.21 21.08
C LEU A 122 21.99 3.20 20.24
N LEU A 123 22.08 1.92 20.57
CA LEU A 123 21.25 0.87 20.00
C LEU A 123 19.80 1.02 20.49
N VAL A 124 19.60 1.17 21.80
CA VAL A 124 18.27 1.11 22.42
C VAL A 124 17.45 2.36 22.13
N GLN A 125 18.06 3.55 22.15
CA GLN A 125 17.34 4.82 22.05
C GLN A 125 18.17 5.91 21.37
N GLN A 126 17.50 6.71 20.55
CA GLN A 126 17.99 8.00 20.05
C GLN A 126 16.91 9.08 20.21
N GLU A 127 17.33 10.34 20.08
CA GLU A 127 16.47 11.53 20.23
C GLU A 127 16.40 12.32 18.89
N PRO A 128 15.67 11.82 17.85
CA PRO A 128 15.48 12.57 16.62
C PRO A 128 14.59 13.80 16.85
N ASP A 129 14.74 14.81 16.00
CA ASP A 129 13.86 15.98 16.00
C ASP A 129 12.45 15.60 15.54
N ALA A 130 11.47 15.67 16.45
CA ALA A 130 10.08 15.36 16.18
C ALA A 130 9.30 16.51 15.54
N SER A 131 9.87 17.72 15.43
CA SER A 131 9.18 18.89 14.86
C SER A 131 8.89 18.72 13.37
N SER A 132 9.68 17.88 12.67
CA SER A 132 9.44 17.53 11.27
C SER A 132 8.34 16.48 11.08
N PHE A 133 7.89 15.84 12.15
CA PHE A 133 6.90 14.76 12.14
C PHE A 133 5.71 15.12 13.06
N PRO A 134 4.54 14.54 12.79
CA PRO A 134 4.22 13.53 11.80
C PRO A 134 3.84 14.06 10.39
N ASN A 135 3.77 15.37 10.18
CA ASN A 135 3.25 15.99 8.95
C ASN A 135 4.34 16.50 7.98
N GLY A 136 5.52 15.87 8.00
CA GLY A 136 6.58 16.17 7.04
C GLY A 136 7.21 17.56 7.19
N GLY A 137 7.19 18.16 8.39
CA GLY A 137 7.79 19.46 8.66
C GLY A 137 6.91 20.67 8.31
N ILE A 138 5.65 20.46 7.96
CA ILE A 138 4.69 21.54 7.71
C ILE A 138 4.20 22.13 9.05
N ARG A 139 4.20 21.32 10.09
CA ARG A 139 3.75 21.68 11.41
C ARG A 139 4.79 22.56 12.12
N SER A 140 4.36 23.73 12.59
CA SER A 140 5.17 24.58 13.45
C SER A 140 4.93 24.18 14.90
N THR A 141 5.98 23.75 15.61
CA THR A 141 5.94 23.45 17.05
C THR A 141 7.22 23.95 17.73
N PHE A 142 7.10 24.33 19.00
CA PHE A 142 8.26 24.62 19.85
C PHE A 142 8.72 23.37 20.65
N GLU A 143 7.93 22.30 20.64
CA GLU A 143 8.29 21.00 21.22
C GLU A 143 8.91 20.14 20.12
N ALA A 144 10.23 19.98 20.17
CA ALA A 144 10.98 19.33 19.09
C ALA A 144 11.47 17.93 19.44
N ARG A 145 11.43 17.51 20.73
CA ARG A 145 12.00 16.24 21.15
C ARG A 145 11.06 15.07 20.89
N GLY A 146 11.59 14.01 20.24
CA GLY A 146 11.00 12.71 20.16
C GLY A 146 12.02 11.63 20.50
N TYR A 147 11.57 10.38 20.58
CA TYR A 147 12.43 9.23 20.85
C TYR A 147 12.20 8.14 19.82
N SER A 148 13.30 7.60 19.29
CA SER A 148 13.27 6.32 18.57
C SER A 148 13.77 5.23 19.50
N ALA A 149 13.06 4.09 19.54
CA ALA A 149 13.42 2.96 20.37
C ALA A 149 13.55 1.68 19.54
N TRP A 150 14.67 0.96 19.73
CA TRP A 150 14.95 -0.27 19.02
C TRP A 150 13.83 -1.30 19.18
N ASP A 151 13.47 -1.96 18.08
CA ASP A 151 12.60 -3.13 18.07
C ASP A 151 13.44 -4.42 17.97
N PRO A 152 13.64 -5.15 19.08
CA PRO A 152 14.42 -6.40 19.05
C PRO A 152 13.80 -7.49 18.18
N ALA A 153 12.49 -7.42 17.88
CA ALA A 153 11.81 -8.42 17.04
C ALA A 153 12.08 -8.21 15.53
N SER A 154 12.67 -7.07 15.15
CA SER A 154 13.06 -6.79 13.76
C SER A 154 14.57 -6.89 13.61
N PRO A 155 15.07 -7.76 12.70
CA PRO A 155 16.49 -7.88 12.48
C PRO A 155 17.13 -6.60 11.98
N VAL A 156 18.31 -6.28 12.50
CA VAL A 156 19.15 -5.18 12.02
C VAL A 156 19.80 -5.59 10.69
N PHE A 157 19.92 -4.64 9.76
CA PHE A 157 20.43 -4.92 8.41
C PHE A 157 21.36 -3.82 7.90
N ILE A 158 22.10 -4.10 6.82
CA ILE A 158 23.07 -3.17 6.22
C ILE A 158 22.57 -2.72 4.85
N ILE A 159 22.54 -1.40 4.64
CA ILE A 159 22.40 -0.81 3.30
C ILE A 159 23.61 0.07 3.04
N ASP A 160 24.30 -0.18 1.92
CA ASP A 160 25.54 0.50 1.55
C ASP A 160 26.59 0.43 2.68
N ASP A 161 26.93 1.54 3.30
CA ASP A 161 27.90 1.68 4.39
C ASP A 161 27.27 1.91 5.77
N THR A 162 25.97 1.68 5.90
CA THR A 162 25.20 2.03 7.08
C THR A 162 24.47 0.84 7.69
N LEU A 163 24.57 0.70 9.02
CA LEU A 163 23.82 -0.24 9.85
C LEU A 163 22.43 0.33 10.14
N MET A 164 21.38 -0.30 9.62
CA MET A 164 19.98 0.08 9.76
C MET A 164 19.36 -0.64 10.94
N ILE A 165 18.88 0.10 11.94
CA ILE A 165 18.31 -0.41 13.18
C ILE A 165 16.80 -0.13 13.18
N PRO A 166 15.94 -1.13 12.98
CA PRO A 166 14.48 -0.93 13.00
C PRO A 166 14.00 -0.46 14.37
N THR A 167 13.23 0.64 14.38
CA THR A 167 12.77 1.31 15.61
C THR A 167 11.31 1.71 15.54
N VAL A 168 10.70 1.90 16.71
CA VAL A 168 9.47 2.66 16.87
C VAL A 168 9.84 4.13 17.12
N PHE A 169 8.92 5.06 16.80
CA PHE A 169 9.11 6.49 17.00
C PHE A 169 7.94 7.07 17.79
N ILE A 170 8.26 7.72 18.93
CA ILE A 170 7.30 8.28 19.85
C ILE A 170 7.59 9.75 20.17
N SER A 171 6.54 10.49 20.54
CA SER A 171 6.66 11.86 21.01
C SER A 171 7.33 11.94 22.40
N TYR A 172 7.66 13.15 22.83
CA TYR A 172 8.17 13.40 24.19
C TYR A 172 7.19 12.92 25.28
N THR A 173 5.90 12.97 25.03
CA THR A 173 4.81 12.57 25.93
C THR A 173 4.40 11.11 25.79
N GLY A 174 5.00 10.35 24.83
CA GLY A 174 4.86 8.91 24.69
C GLY A 174 3.87 8.45 23.61
N GLU A 175 3.20 9.37 22.90
CA GLU A 175 2.31 9.00 21.80
C GLU A 175 3.10 8.49 20.59
N ALA A 176 2.60 7.45 19.95
CA ALA A 176 3.20 6.89 18.75
C ALA A 176 3.08 7.85 17.54
N LEU A 177 4.22 8.23 16.96
CA LEU A 177 4.32 9.08 15.77
C LEU A 177 4.66 8.27 14.50
N ASP A 178 4.55 6.95 14.58
CA ASP A 178 4.86 6.01 13.51
C ASP A 178 3.72 5.01 13.27
N TYR A 179 3.92 4.13 12.30
CA TYR A 179 3.02 3.01 12.05
C TYR A 179 3.39 1.76 12.84
N LYS A 180 4.65 1.58 13.21
CA LYS A 180 5.17 0.33 13.78
C LYS A 180 4.70 0.11 15.22
N ALA A 181 4.71 1.14 16.06
CA ALA A 181 4.29 1.00 17.46
C ALA A 181 2.83 0.52 17.59
N PRO A 182 1.82 1.15 16.96
CA PRO A 182 0.45 0.64 17.03
C PRO A 182 0.27 -0.68 16.26
N LEU A 183 1.05 -0.96 15.20
CA LEU A 183 1.03 -2.27 14.54
C LEU A 183 1.42 -3.38 15.52
N LYS A 184 2.53 -3.24 16.24
CA LYS A 184 2.97 -4.22 17.24
C LYS A 184 1.96 -4.40 18.37
N LYS A 185 1.35 -3.31 18.85
CA LYS A 185 0.27 -3.37 19.85
C LYS A 185 -0.94 -4.14 19.31
N SER A 186 -1.34 -3.91 18.06
CA SER A 186 -2.47 -4.60 17.43
C SER A 186 -2.21 -6.09 17.20
N ILE A 187 -0.99 -6.46 16.79
CA ILE A 187 -0.54 -7.85 16.67
C ILE A 187 -0.60 -8.54 18.03
N ALA A 188 -0.06 -7.91 19.08
CA ALA A 188 -0.11 -8.46 20.42
C ALA A 188 -1.56 -8.62 20.92
N ALA A 189 -2.47 -7.72 20.58
CA ALA A 189 -3.88 -7.80 20.96
C ALA A 189 -4.57 -9.00 20.27
N VAL A 190 -4.43 -9.13 18.95
CA VAL A 190 -5.08 -10.24 18.21
C VAL A 190 -4.50 -11.58 18.55
N ASN A 191 -3.18 -11.67 18.77
CA ASN A 191 -2.53 -12.93 19.19
C ASN A 191 -3.08 -13.38 20.54
N ARG A 192 -3.10 -12.50 21.55
CA ARG A 192 -3.67 -12.84 22.88
C ARG A 192 -5.13 -13.26 22.81
N ALA A 193 -5.95 -12.54 22.03
CA ALA A 193 -7.37 -12.88 21.88
C ALA A 193 -7.56 -14.22 21.18
N ALA A 194 -6.76 -14.52 20.16
CA ALA A 194 -6.77 -15.79 19.46
C ALA A 194 -6.28 -16.95 20.35
N GLU A 195 -5.20 -16.76 21.12
CA GLU A 195 -4.69 -17.73 22.10
C GLU A 195 -5.76 -18.09 23.14
N ALA A 196 -6.48 -17.08 23.63
CA ALA A 196 -7.58 -17.28 24.57
C ALA A 196 -8.73 -18.12 23.98
N VAL A 197 -9.07 -17.94 22.72
CA VAL A 197 -10.08 -18.76 22.01
C VAL A 197 -9.55 -20.15 21.69
N CYS A 198 -8.25 -20.30 21.40
CA CYS A 198 -7.62 -21.60 21.14
C CYS A 198 -7.75 -22.58 22.32
N THR A 199 -7.94 -22.09 23.55
CA THR A 199 -8.16 -22.95 24.73
C THR A 199 -9.39 -23.88 24.62
N TYR A 200 -10.30 -23.62 23.70
CA TYR A 200 -11.43 -24.51 23.42
C TYR A 200 -11.07 -25.69 22.51
N PHE A 201 -9.94 -25.62 21.80
CA PHE A 201 -9.56 -26.56 20.75
C PHE A 201 -8.27 -27.31 21.02
N TYR A 202 -7.49 -26.87 22.00
CA TYR A 202 -6.18 -27.44 22.34
C TYR A 202 -6.06 -27.65 23.83
N ASP A 203 -5.59 -28.83 24.21
CA ASP A 203 -5.38 -29.22 25.63
C ASP A 203 -4.17 -28.50 26.27
N GLN A 204 -3.22 -28.08 25.43
CA GLN A 204 -2.03 -27.36 25.86
C GLN A 204 -2.10 -25.91 25.35
N PRO A 205 -1.55 -24.96 26.10
CA PRO A 205 -1.44 -23.58 25.62
C PRO A 205 -0.69 -23.53 24.30
N VAL A 206 -1.24 -22.82 23.34
CA VAL A 206 -0.60 -22.54 22.05
C VAL A 206 -0.34 -21.04 21.95
N ARG A 207 0.75 -20.65 21.28
CA ARG A 207 0.98 -19.28 20.88
C ARG A 207 0.42 -19.06 19.49
N VAL A 208 -0.10 -17.87 19.24
CA VAL A 208 -0.61 -17.48 17.94
C VAL A 208 0.26 -16.38 17.34
N HIS A 209 0.51 -16.48 16.06
CA HIS A 209 1.24 -15.50 15.26
C HIS A 209 0.36 -14.97 14.14
N THR A 210 0.42 -13.67 13.94
CA THR A 210 -0.22 -12.99 12.81
C THR A 210 0.73 -12.99 11.63
N ASN A 211 0.28 -13.47 10.47
CA ASN A 211 1.06 -13.54 9.24
C ASN A 211 0.54 -12.55 8.19
N LEU A 212 1.47 -12.06 7.37
CA LEU A 212 1.20 -11.21 6.23
C LEU A 212 2.04 -11.64 5.01
N GLY A 213 1.39 -11.81 3.87
CA GLY A 213 2.04 -11.83 2.56
C GLY A 213 1.49 -10.67 1.74
N TRP A 214 2.33 -9.72 1.40
CA TRP A 214 1.92 -8.59 0.56
C TRP A 214 2.21 -8.86 -0.92
N GLU A 215 1.44 -8.23 -1.81
CA GLU A 215 1.64 -8.22 -3.25
C GLU A 215 1.83 -6.76 -3.65
N GLN A 216 3.02 -6.40 -4.15
CA GLN A 216 3.36 -5.03 -4.51
C GLN A 216 3.26 -4.81 -6.00
N GLU A 217 2.20 -4.14 -6.43
CA GLU A 217 2.07 -3.64 -7.79
C GLU A 217 2.79 -2.30 -7.96
N TYR A 218 3.31 -2.04 -9.17
CA TYR A 218 4.03 -0.82 -9.49
C TYR A 218 4.12 -0.59 -11.01
N PHE A 219 4.37 0.67 -11.42
CA PHE A 219 4.69 1.00 -12.81
C PHE A 219 6.18 1.35 -12.93
N LEU A 220 6.75 1.07 -14.10
CA LEU A 220 8.05 1.58 -14.50
C LEU A 220 7.91 2.53 -15.69
N VAL A 221 8.56 3.68 -15.61
CA VAL A 221 8.64 4.67 -16.71
C VAL A 221 10.09 4.98 -16.97
N ASP A 222 10.48 5.15 -18.23
CA ASP A 222 11.83 5.59 -18.58
C ASP A 222 12.16 6.91 -17.87
N GLU A 223 13.36 7.01 -17.28
CA GLU A 223 13.75 8.17 -16.46
C GLU A 223 13.72 9.49 -17.23
N GLY A 224 14.10 9.47 -18.52
CA GLY A 224 14.05 10.67 -19.37
C GLY A 224 12.61 11.13 -19.65
N LEU A 225 11.72 10.17 -19.95
CA LEU A 225 10.30 10.46 -20.18
C LEU A 225 9.63 10.96 -18.89
N TYR A 226 9.96 10.38 -17.75
CA TYR A 226 9.48 10.83 -16.43
C TYR A 226 9.94 12.27 -16.14
N ALA A 227 11.21 12.58 -16.36
CA ALA A 227 11.77 13.91 -16.10
C ALA A 227 11.16 15.00 -17.02
N ALA A 228 10.70 14.63 -18.22
CA ALA A 228 10.03 15.52 -19.15
C ALA A 228 8.53 15.74 -18.84
N ARG A 229 7.99 15.14 -17.76
CA ARG A 229 6.60 15.27 -17.29
C ARG A 229 6.57 15.87 -15.87
N PRO A 230 6.39 17.20 -15.74
CA PRO A 230 6.35 17.86 -14.43
C PRO A 230 5.29 17.30 -13.47
N ASP A 231 4.15 16.86 -13.99
CA ASP A 231 3.10 16.20 -13.19
C ASP A 231 3.59 14.88 -12.58
N LEU A 232 4.21 13.98 -13.36
CA LEU A 232 4.80 12.74 -12.82
C LEU A 232 5.89 13.04 -11.79
N LEU A 233 6.74 14.03 -12.07
CA LEU A 233 7.84 14.42 -11.20
C LEU A 233 7.37 14.93 -9.83
N LEU A 234 6.33 15.75 -9.80
CA LEU A 234 5.88 16.47 -8.61
C LEU A 234 4.72 15.80 -7.87
N THR A 235 3.91 14.97 -8.56
CA THR A 235 2.72 14.36 -7.96
C THR A 235 2.72 12.83 -8.01
N GLY A 236 3.62 12.23 -8.80
CA GLY A 236 3.67 10.78 -9.01
C GLY A 236 2.60 10.25 -9.97
N ARG A 237 1.72 11.12 -10.50
CA ARG A 237 0.69 10.76 -11.49
C ARG A 237 0.59 11.77 -12.62
N THR A 238 -0.01 11.36 -13.72
CA THR A 238 -0.33 12.27 -14.84
C THR A 238 -1.60 13.05 -14.53
N LEU A 239 -1.51 14.39 -14.63
CA LEU A 239 -2.65 15.29 -14.48
C LEU A 239 -3.33 15.61 -15.82
N MET A 240 -2.73 15.18 -16.92
CA MET A 240 -3.23 15.28 -18.29
C MET A 240 -2.68 14.13 -19.14
N GLY A 241 -3.30 13.85 -20.26
CA GLY A 241 -2.89 12.87 -21.25
C GLY A 241 -4.08 12.11 -21.82
N HIS A 242 -4.22 12.16 -23.15
CA HIS A 242 -5.22 11.39 -23.85
C HIS A 242 -4.82 9.90 -23.88
N ASP A 243 -5.80 9.02 -23.81
CA ASP A 243 -5.60 7.58 -23.90
C ASP A 243 -4.86 7.19 -25.18
N SER A 244 -3.93 6.25 -25.06
CA SER A 244 -3.25 5.69 -26.24
C SER A 244 -4.21 4.84 -27.06
N ALA A 245 -4.04 4.83 -28.40
CA ALA A 245 -4.83 4.00 -29.30
C ALA A 245 -4.71 2.50 -29.00
N LYS A 246 -3.52 2.03 -28.62
CA LYS A 246 -3.31 0.77 -27.92
C LYS A 246 -3.32 1.02 -26.43
N ASN A 247 -4.07 0.24 -25.69
CA ASN A 247 -4.22 0.32 -24.26
C ASN A 247 -3.84 -1.03 -23.62
N GLN A 248 -4.48 -1.47 -22.53
CA GLN A 248 -4.29 -2.79 -21.91
C GLN A 248 -5.07 -3.86 -22.70
N GLN A 249 -4.57 -4.23 -23.89
CA GLN A 249 -5.21 -5.11 -24.86
C GLN A 249 -4.19 -6.09 -25.43
N MET A 250 -4.69 -7.21 -25.90
CA MET A 250 -3.91 -8.21 -26.63
C MET A 250 -2.75 -8.79 -25.79
N GLU A 251 -1.50 -8.46 -26.11
CA GLU A 251 -0.31 -8.98 -25.43
C GLU A 251 0.08 -8.23 -24.13
N ASP A 252 -0.60 -7.15 -23.78
CA ASP A 252 -0.40 -6.45 -22.50
C ASP A 252 -1.30 -7.10 -21.46
N HIS A 253 -0.76 -8.05 -20.70
CA HIS A 253 -1.46 -8.84 -19.70
C HIS A 253 -0.49 -9.65 -18.81
N TYR A 254 -1.00 -10.30 -17.78
CA TYR A 254 -0.27 -11.11 -16.81
C TYR A 254 0.73 -12.11 -17.40
N PHE A 255 0.36 -12.78 -18.49
CA PHE A 255 1.14 -13.88 -19.08
C PHE A 255 2.04 -13.42 -20.22
N GLY A 256 2.12 -12.13 -20.49
CA GLY A 256 3.06 -11.57 -21.44
C GLY A 256 4.51 -11.79 -21.02
N ALA A 257 5.43 -11.85 -22.01
CA ALA A 257 6.85 -11.92 -21.70
C ALA A 257 7.32 -10.63 -21.01
N ILE A 258 8.11 -10.77 -19.96
CA ILE A 258 8.70 -9.61 -19.26
C ILE A 258 9.71 -8.95 -20.22
N PRO A 259 9.61 -7.63 -20.48
CA PRO A 259 10.56 -6.92 -21.32
C PRO A 259 11.99 -7.05 -20.79
N GLU A 260 12.98 -7.16 -21.67
CA GLU A 260 14.37 -7.48 -21.30
C GLU A 260 14.97 -6.48 -20.31
N ARG A 261 14.79 -5.15 -20.53
CA ARG A 261 15.27 -4.12 -19.59
C ARG A 261 14.63 -4.28 -18.20
N VAL A 262 13.35 -4.62 -18.16
CA VAL A 262 12.60 -4.83 -16.92
C VAL A 262 13.05 -6.11 -16.22
N ALA A 263 13.32 -7.18 -16.98
CA ALA A 263 13.83 -8.44 -16.43
C ALA A 263 15.17 -8.25 -15.72
N GLU A 264 16.08 -7.43 -16.25
CA GLU A 264 17.34 -7.11 -15.59
C GLU A 264 17.15 -6.25 -14.32
N PHE A 265 16.22 -5.28 -14.35
CA PHE A 265 15.82 -4.55 -13.16
C PHE A 265 15.27 -5.49 -12.07
N MET A 266 14.33 -6.38 -12.45
CA MET A 266 13.74 -7.34 -11.51
C MET A 266 14.80 -8.29 -10.93
N ARG A 267 15.74 -8.73 -11.74
CA ARG A 267 16.86 -9.59 -11.29
C ARG A 267 17.73 -8.89 -10.25
N ASP A 268 18.12 -7.63 -10.49
CA ASP A 268 18.91 -6.86 -9.53
C ASP A 268 18.12 -6.65 -8.22
N LEU A 269 16.85 -6.26 -8.33
CA LEU A 269 15.97 -6.06 -7.19
C LEU A 269 15.85 -7.33 -6.33
N GLU A 270 15.61 -8.49 -6.94
CA GLU A 270 15.49 -9.76 -6.22
C GLU A 270 16.79 -10.15 -5.51
N ILE A 271 17.96 -9.98 -6.16
CA ILE A 271 19.25 -10.28 -5.54
C ILE A 271 19.47 -9.41 -4.31
N GLN A 272 19.23 -8.11 -4.42
CA GLN A 272 19.39 -7.18 -3.29
C GLN A 272 18.38 -7.46 -2.17
N ALA A 273 17.12 -7.70 -2.53
CA ALA A 273 16.06 -8.04 -1.59
C ALA A 273 16.39 -9.33 -0.81
N LEU A 274 16.81 -10.39 -1.51
CA LEU A 274 17.20 -11.66 -0.87
C LEU A 274 18.37 -11.48 0.09
N ARG A 275 19.40 -10.69 -0.28
CA ARG A 275 20.53 -10.37 0.62
C ARG A 275 20.09 -9.64 1.88
N LEU A 276 19.01 -8.85 1.80
CA LEU A 276 18.39 -8.16 2.93
C LEU A 276 17.32 -9.00 3.66
N GLY A 277 17.22 -10.28 3.35
CA GLY A 277 16.31 -11.19 4.04
C GLY A 277 14.85 -11.09 3.57
N ILE A 278 14.56 -10.35 2.51
CA ILE A 278 13.21 -10.28 1.94
C ILE A 278 12.99 -11.50 1.04
N PRO A 279 12.06 -12.41 1.38
CA PRO A 279 11.91 -13.69 0.69
C PRO A 279 11.10 -13.55 -0.61
N CYS A 280 11.63 -12.79 -1.58
CA CYS A 280 10.99 -12.62 -2.89
C CYS A 280 10.70 -13.96 -3.55
N LYS A 281 9.47 -14.12 -4.06
CA LYS A 281 9.00 -15.40 -4.63
C LYS A 281 8.49 -15.29 -6.05
N THR A 282 7.65 -14.30 -6.33
CA THR A 282 6.94 -14.19 -7.60
C THR A 282 7.14 -12.79 -8.19
N ARG A 283 7.38 -12.74 -9.49
CA ARG A 283 7.41 -11.52 -10.29
C ARG A 283 6.73 -11.77 -11.63
N HIS A 284 5.97 -10.83 -12.12
CA HIS A 284 5.30 -10.92 -13.41
C HIS A 284 4.86 -9.55 -13.94
N ASN A 285 4.41 -9.51 -15.19
CA ASN A 285 3.67 -8.38 -15.72
C ASN A 285 2.31 -8.29 -15.04
N GLU A 286 1.81 -7.06 -14.91
CA GLU A 286 0.41 -6.76 -14.62
C GLU A 286 -0.38 -6.49 -15.91
N VAL A 287 -1.68 -6.24 -15.77
CA VAL A 287 -2.59 -6.08 -16.92
C VAL A 287 -2.29 -4.81 -17.72
N ALA A 288 -1.94 -3.70 -17.07
CA ALA A 288 -1.63 -2.47 -17.76
C ALA A 288 -0.22 -2.48 -18.37
N PRO A 289 0.01 -1.80 -19.51
CA PRO A 289 1.34 -1.63 -20.07
C PRO A 289 2.28 -0.97 -19.06
N ASN A 290 3.50 -1.46 -18.94
CA ASN A 290 4.52 -1.01 -17.99
C ASN A 290 4.13 -1.16 -16.50
N GLN A 291 3.14 -1.99 -16.20
CA GLN A 291 2.77 -2.39 -14.85
C GLN A 291 3.30 -3.79 -14.52
N PHE A 292 3.77 -3.95 -13.29
CA PHE A 292 4.42 -5.17 -12.81
C PHE A 292 4.06 -5.41 -11.35
N GLU A 293 4.28 -6.66 -10.91
CA GLU A 293 4.07 -7.06 -9.51
C GLU A 293 5.27 -7.86 -8.98
N LEU A 294 5.50 -7.74 -7.68
CA LEU A 294 6.39 -8.57 -6.91
C LEU A 294 5.70 -8.99 -5.60
N ALA A 295 5.75 -10.30 -5.31
CA ALA A 295 5.22 -10.88 -4.08
C ALA A 295 6.26 -11.77 -3.38
N PRO A 296 6.40 -11.68 -2.03
CA PRO A 296 7.26 -12.55 -1.23
C PRO A 296 6.54 -13.81 -0.78
N ILE A 297 7.28 -14.70 -0.10
CA ILE A 297 6.71 -15.66 0.83
C ILE A 297 6.18 -14.86 2.04
N TYR A 298 5.02 -15.26 2.59
CA TYR A 298 4.46 -14.62 3.79
C TYR A 298 5.37 -14.79 5.01
N GLU A 299 5.33 -13.82 5.89
CA GLU A 299 6.13 -13.77 7.11
C GLU A 299 5.28 -13.31 8.31
N GLU A 300 5.90 -13.26 9.51
CA GLU A 300 5.29 -12.57 10.64
C GLU A 300 4.96 -11.11 10.27
N CYS A 301 3.80 -10.63 10.71
CA CYS A 301 3.19 -9.41 10.19
C CYS A 301 4.07 -8.16 10.35
N ASN A 302 4.74 -7.97 11.51
CA ASN A 302 5.61 -6.82 11.73
C ASN A 302 6.84 -6.85 10.80
N LEU A 303 7.47 -8.03 10.67
CA LEU A 303 8.61 -8.21 9.76
C LEU A 303 8.21 -8.03 8.31
N ALA A 304 7.07 -8.58 7.90
CA ALA A 304 6.56 -8.42 6.55
C ALA A 304 6.31 -6.94 6.18
N VAL A 305 5.82 -6.13 7.11
CA VAL A 305 5.64 -4.69 6.91
C VAL A 305 6.98 -3.97 6.77
N ASP A 306 7.97 -4.28 7.63
CA ASP A 306 9.32 -3.73 7.50
C ASP A 306 9.92 -4.08 6.13
N HIS A 307 9.83 -5.34 5.71
CA HIS A 307 10.33 -5.81 4.43
C HIS A 307 9.64 -5.14 3.24
N ASN A 308 8.33 -4.86 3.32
CA ASN A 308 7.63 -4.12 2.28
C ASN A 308 8.16 -2.68 2.15
N MET A 309 8.32 -1.97 3.27
CA MET A 309 8.82 -0.60 3.26
C MET A 309 10.27 -0.52 2.77
N LEU A 310 11.08 -1.49 3.15
CA LEU A 310 12.46 -1.64 2.67
C LEU A 310 12.49 -1.93 1.16
N LEU A 311 11.65 -2.86 0.68
CA LEU A 311 11.54 -3.17 -0.75
C LEU A 311 11.15 -1.94 -1.57
N VAL A 312 10.18 -1.16 -1.13
CA VAL A 312 9.73 0.07 -1.80
C VAL A 312 10.89 1.06 -1.96
N SER A 313 11.74 1.18 -0.93
CA SER A 313 12.97 2.00 -1.00
C SER A 313 13.96 1.44 -2.04
N LEU A 314 14.20 0.12 -2.02
CA LEU A 314 15.06 -0.55 -2.99
C LEU A 314 14.54 -0.42 -4.42
N MET A 315 13.24 -0.57 -4.65
CA MET A 315 12.62 -0.42 -5.97
C MET A 315 12.95 0.94 -6.59
N ARG A 316 12.82 2.02 -5.80
CA ARG A 316 13.14 3.38 -6.25
C ARG A 316 14.62 3.54 -6.60
N LYS A 317 15.51 3.02 -5.76
CA LYS A 317 16.96 3.09 -5.94
C LYS A 317 17.42 2.29 -7.16
N ILE A 318 16.97 1.04 -7.27
CA ILE A 318 17.41 0.11 -8.33
C ILE A 318 16.76 0.47 -9.68
N ALA A 319 15.50 0.90 -9.71
CA ALA A 319 14.88 1.38 -10.95
C ALA A 319 15.72 2.50 -11.59
N ARG A 320 16.21 3.45 -10.78
CA ARG A 320 17.06 4.53 -11.26
C ARG A 320 18.37 4.03 -11.86
N LYS A 321 19.01 3.03 -11.25
CA LYS A 321 20.21 2.38 -11.77
C LYS A 321 20.00 1.78 -13.17
N HIS A 322 18.78 1.26 -13.42
CA HIS A 322 18.37 0.68 -14.71
C HIS A 322 17.75 1.71 -15.67
N GLY A 323 17.84 3.01 -15.36
CA GLY A 323 17.31 4.08 -16.18
C GLY A 323 15.79 4.15 -16.21
N PHE A 324 15.12 3.65 -15.14
CA PHE A 324 13.69 3.74 -14.89
C PHE A 324 13.38 4.61 -13.67
N ARG A 325 12.10 5.00 -13.58
CA ARG A 325 11.47 5.47 -12.35
C ARG A 325 10.34 4.52 -11.98
N CYS A 326 10.35 4.07 -10.74
CA CYS A 326 9.29 3.25 -10.16
C CYS A 326 8.18 4.17 -9.64
N LEU A 327 6.97 4.03 -10.20
CA LEU A 327 5.79 4.76 -9.77
C LEU A 327 4.97 3.87 -8.83
N LEU A 328 4.74 4.38 -7.63
CA LEU A 328 3.94 3.72 -6.59
C LEU A 328 2.61 4.43 -6.34
N HIS A 329 2.32 5.52 -7.06
CA HIS A 329 1.00 6.14 -7.02
C HIS A 329 -0.05 5.12 -7.47
N GLU A 330 -1.21 5.08 -6.81
CA GLU A 330 -2.26 4.10 -7.06
C GLU A 330 -2.89 4.20 -8.44
N LYS A 331 -2.88 5.40 -9.03
CA LYS A 331 -3.43 5.65 -10.37
C LYS A 331 -2.55 6.63 -11.16
N PRO A 332 -1.35 6.20 -11.60
CA PRO A 332 -0.45 7.11 -12.30
C PRO A 332 -0.94 7.50 -13.69
N PHE A 333 -1.78 6.67 -14.29
CA PHE A 333 -2.37 6.89 -15.63
C PHE A 333 -3.88 6.68 -15.57
N ALA A 334 -4.65 7.61 -16.15
CA ALA A 334 -6.09 7.44 -16.29
C ALA A 334 -6.42 6.41 -17.38
N GLY A 335 -7.59 5.80 -17.30
CA GLY A 335 -8.11 4.89 -18.33
C GLY A 335 -7.56 3.46 -18.32
N ILE A 336 -6.56 3.15 -17.48
CA ILE A 336 -5.97 1.82 -17.33
C ILE A 336 -5.96 1.38 -15.88
N ASN A 337 -5.53 0.14 -15.59
CA ASN A 337 -5.40 -0.36 -14.21
C ASN A 337 -4.57 0.59 -13.33
N GLY A 338 -4.97 0.68 -12.07
CA GLY A 338 -4.16 1.24 -11.01
C GLY A 338 -3.37 0.16 -10.30
N SER A 339 -2.50 0.58 -9.36
CA SER A 339 -1.67 -0.31 -8.56
C SER A 339 -2.14 -0.40 -7.12
N GLY A 340 -2.27 -1.61 -6.62
CA GLY A 340 -2.60 -1.94 -5.24
C GLY A 340 -1.43 -2.53 -4.47
N LYS A 341 -1.74 -2.85 -3.23
CA LYS A 341 -0.89 -3.62 -2.32
C LYS A 341 -1.78 -4.61 -1.60
N HIS A 342 -1.98 -5.78 -2.19
CA HIS A 342 -2.86 -6.78 -1.59
C HIS A 342 -2.21 -7.35 -0.33
N CYS A 343 -2.98 -7.45 0.75
CA CYS A 343 -2.54 -7.94 2.04
C CYS A 343 -3.18 -9.31 2.30
N ASN A 344 -2.42 -10.38 2.13
CA ASN A 344 -2.81 -11.75 2.48
C ASN A 344 -2.55 -11.96 3.97
N TRP A 345 -3.61 -11.94 4.76
CA TRP A 345 -3.57 -11.98 6.23
C TRP A 345 -4.12 -13.29 6.78
N SER A 346 -3.45 -13.85 7.78
CA SER A 346 -3.90 -15.05 8.50
C SER A 346 -3.34 -15.12 9.92
N LEU A 347 -3.92 -16.00 10.74
CA LEU A 347 -3.44 -16.38 12.05
C LEU A 347 -2.96 -17.84 12.02
N CYS A 348 -1.83 -18.13 12.65
CA CYS A 348 -1.35 -19.49 12.80
C CYS A 348 -0.83 -19.76 14.22
N THR A 349 -0.85 -21.02 14.64
CA THR A 349 -0.23 -21.44 15.91
C THR A 349 1.28 -21.60 15.72
N ASP A 350 2.02 -21.62 16.83
CA ASP A 350 3.45 -21.96 16.90
C ASP A 350 3.78 -23.35 16.35
N SER A 351 2.81 -24.28 16.36
CA SER A 351 2.91 -25.60 15.71
C SER A 351 2.65 -25.56 14.19
N GLY A 352 2.41 -24.39 13.60
CA GLY A 352 2.20 -24.20 12.16
C GLY A 352 0.77 -24.47 11.69
N VAL A 353 -0.21 -24.62 12.57
CA VAL A 353 -1.62 -24.79 12.19
C VAL A 353 -2.22 -23.44 11.82
N ILE A 354 -2.65 -23.28 10.58
CA ILE A 354 -3.34 -22.08 10.12
C ILE A 354 -4.79 -22.10 10.64
N LEU A 355 -5.16 -21.12 11.45
CA LEU A 355 -6.48 -21.07 12.11
C LEU A 355 -7.63 -20.84 11.12
N HIS A 356 -7.35 -20.17 10.00
CA HIS A 356 -8.28 -19.96 8.89
C HIS A 356 -8.30 -21.10 7.86
N ALA A 357 -7.60 -22.21 8.11
CA ALA A 357 -7.66 -23.36 7.21
C ALA A 357 -8.69 -24.39 7.67
N PRO A 358 -9.59 -24.87 6.79
CA PRO A 358 -10.50 -25.95 7.10
C PRO A 358 -9.72 -27.22 7.44
N GLY A 359 -10.19 -27.98 8.42
CA GLY A 359 -9.59 -29.24 8.82
C GLY A 359 -10.40 -30.46 8.41
N ARG A 360 -9.97 -31.64 8.88
CA ARG A 360 -10.57 -32.92 8.52
C ARG A 360 -11.54 -33.48 9.57
N SER A 361 -11.55 -32.91 10.77
CA SER A 361 -12.43 -33.29 11.87
C SER A 361 -13.52 -32.27 12.12
N GLU A 362 -14.55 -32.62 12.88
CA GLU A 362 -15.59 -31.69 13.33
C GLU A 362 -15.00 -30.60 14.22
N SER A 363 -14.07 -30.91 15.08
CA SER A 363 -13.36 -29.96 15.94
C SER A 363 -12.54 -28.97 15.11
N ASP A 364 -11.83 -29.44 14.08
CA ASP A 364 -11.10 -28.55 13.15
C ASP A 364 -12.05 -27.65 12.36
N THR A 365 -13.21 -28.18 11.96
CA THR A 365 -14.22 -27.38 11.24
C THR A 365 -14.80 -26.32 12.16
N LEU A 366 -15.07 -26.64 13.42
CA LEU A 366 -15.57 -25.67 14.40
C LEU A 366 -14.52 -24.59 14.70
N ARG A 367 -13.24 -24.97 14.87
CA ARG A 367 -12.12 -24.01 15.00
C ARG A 367 -12.07 -23.08 13.80
N PHE A 368 -12.02 -23.62 12.59
CA PHE A 368 -11.98 -22.88 11.35
C PHE A 368 -13.12 -21.85 11.25
N LEU A 369 -14.36 -22.30 11.47
CA LEU A 369 -15.54 -21.43 11.44
C LEU A 369 -15.47 -20.33 12.51
N THR A 370 -15.00 -20.65 13.71
CA THR A 370 -14.85 -19.67 14.79
C THR A 370 -13.94 -18.52 14.37
N PHE A 371 -12.77 -18.80 13.80
CA PHE A 371 -11.83 -17.76 13.38
C PHE A 371 -12.30 -17.01 12.12
N VAL A 372 -12.91 -17.68 11.16
CA VAL A 372 -13.49 -17.03 9.98
C VAL A 372 -14.62 -16.09 10.39
N VAL A 373 -15.57 -16.56 11.20
CA VAL A 373 -16.72 -15.73 11.60
C VAL A 373 -16.32 -14.59 12.52
N ALA A 374 -15.37 -14.79 13.44
CA ALA A 374 -14.83 -13.71 14.26
C ALA A 374 -14.14 -12.62 13.39
N THR A 375 -13.43 -13.03 12.32
CA THR A 375 -12.86 -12.10 11.36
C THR A 375 -13.96 -11.30 10.65
N LEU A 376 -15.01 -11.97 10.16
CA LEU A 376 -16.15 -11.30 9.53
C LEU A 376 -16.89 -10.35 10.49
N MET A 377 -17.03 -10.73 11.75
CA MET A 377 -17.62 -9.87 12.79
C MET A 377 -16.81 -8.60 13.01
N GLY A 378 -15.49 -8.71 13.11
CA GLY A 378 -14.59 -7.56 13.24
C GLY A 378 -14.72 -6.62 12.04
N VAL A 379 -14.66 -7.16 10.82
CA VAL A 379 -14.81 -6.40 9.58
C VAL A 379 -16.20 -5.77 9.47
N TYR A 380 -17.25 -6.45 9.88
CA TYR A 380 -18.63 -5.92 9.86
C TYR A 380 -18.80 -4.76 10.86
N ARG A 381 -18.39 -4.94 12.12
CA ARG A 381 -18.52 -3.93 13.17
C ARG A 381 -17.75 -2.66 12.86
N HIS A 382 -16.59 -2.78 12.26
CA HIS A 382 -15.66 -1.68 11.99
C HIS A 382 -15.46 -1.41 10.49
N ASN A 383 -16.48 -1.70 9.68
CA ASN A 383 -16.49 -1.58 8.22
C ASN A 383 -16.01 -0.19 7.74
N GLY A 384 -16.60 0.88 8.27
CA GLY A 384 -16.25 2.24 7.90
C GLY A 384 -14.82 2.63 8.31
N LEU A 385 -14.34 2.15 9.47
CA LEU A 385 -12.97 2.41 9.92
C LEU A 385 -11.96 1.65 9.07
N LEU A 386 -12.25 0.40 8.69
CA LEU A 386 -11.40 -0.37 7.78
C LEU A 386 -11.30 0.32 6.41
N LYS A 387 -12.42 0.87 5.89
CA LYS A 387 -12.41 1.76 4.72
C LYS A 387 -11.52 2.98 4.94
N ALA A 388 -11.67 3.70 6.06
CA ALA A 388 -10.86 4.88 6.37
C ALA A 388 -9.35 4.57 6.38
N SER A 389 -8.97 3.35 6.76
CA SER A 389 -7.57 2.93 6.82
C SER A 389 -6.90 2.82 5.44
N ILE A 390 -7.68 2.59 4.38
CA ILE A 390 -7.16 2.41 3.00
C ILE A 390 -7.46 3.62 2.09
N MET A 391 -8.31 4.54 2.51
CA MET A 391 -8.59 5.74 1.73
C MET A 391 -7.42 6.72 1.76
N SER A 392 -7.11 7.28 0.61
CA SER A 392 -6.14 8.35 0.40
C SER A 392 -6.45 9.11 -0.89
N ALA A 393 -5.85 10.27 -1.10
CA ALA A 393 -5.99 11.03 -2.35
C ALA A 393 -5.62 10.20 -3.58
N GLY A 394 -4.57 9.35 -3.49
CA GLY A 394 -4.17 8.47 -4.59
C GLY A 394 -5.13 7.28 -4.77
N ASN A 395 -5.48 6.59 -3.69
CA ASN A 395 -6.26 5.38 -3.76
C ASN A 395 -7.73 5.61 -4.13
N SER A 396 -8.29 6.80 -3.84
CA SER A 396 -9.64 7.19 -4.29
C SER A 396 -9.79 7.17 -5.82
N HIS A 397 -8.72 7.48 -6.55
CA HIS A 397 -8.70 7.40 -8.02
C HIS A 397 -8.62 5.97 -8.57
N ARG A 398 -8.13 5.01 -7.77
CA ARG A 398 -7.99 3.60 -8.15
C ARG A 398 -9.25 2.79 -7.90
N LEU A 399 -9.89 2.97 -6.73
CA LEU A 399 -10.98 2.13 -6.27
C LEU A 399 -12.24 2.25 -7.16
N GLY A 400 -12.90 1.11 -7.39
CA GLY A 400 -14.18 1.04 -8.08
C GLY A 400 -14.14 0.73 -9.58
N GLY A 401 -13.00 0.32 -10.11
CA GLY A 401 -12.89 -0.10 -11.51
C GLY A 401 -11.51 -0.64 -11.88
N HIS A 402 -11.36 -1.19 -13.08
CA HIS A 402 -10.08 -1.71 -13.58
C HIS A 402 -9.39 -2.65 -12.56
N GLU A 403 -10.08 -3.73 -12.18
CA GLU A 403 -9.63 -4.75 -11.21
C GLU A 403 -9.48 -4.28 -9.75
N ALA A 404 -9.60 -2.98 -9.46
CA ALA A 404 -9.61 -2.48 -8.09
C ALA A 404 -11.02 -2.62 -7.48
N PRO A 405 -11.12 -3.11 -6.21
CA PRO A 405 -12.42 -3.26 -5.57
C PRO A 405 -13.09 -1.89 -5.32
N PRO A 406 -14.42 -1.85 -5.18
CA PRO A 406 -15.11 -0.63 -4.78
C PRO A 406 -14.76 -0.23 -3.34
N ALA A 407 -14.95 1.04 -3.01
CA ALA A 407 -14.75 1.57 -1.65
C ALA A 407 -15.88 1.18 -0.69
N ILE A 408 -16.49 0.01 -0.87
CA ILE A 408 -17.49 -0.61 0.01
C ILE A 408 -16.90 -1.90 0.53
N ILE A 409 -16.51 -1.94 1.79
CA ILE A 409 -15.89 -3.12 2.36
C ILE A 409 -16.94 -4.22 2.54
N SER A 410 -16.83 -5.25 1.70
CA SER A 410 -17.60 -6.49 1.75
C SER A 410 -16.65 -7.69 1.70
N SER A 411 -17.13 -8.87 2.08
CA SER A 411 -16.33 -10.09 2.10
C SER A 411 -16.87 -11.12 1.12
N PHE A 412 -15.98 -11.67 0.29
CA PHE A 412 -16.22 -12.82 -0.56
C PHE A 412 -15.77 -14.10 0.15
N LEU A 413 -16.60 -15.13 0.14
CA LEU A 413 -16.29 -16.42 0.79
C LEU A 413 -16.31 -17.59 -0.19
N GLY A 414 -16.98 -17.46 -1.31
CA GLY A 414 -17.24 -18.52 -2.27
C GLY A 414 -18.35 -19.48 -1.82
N THR A 415 -18.89 -20.21 -2.79
CA THR A 415 -20.15 -20.99 -2.62
C THR A 415 -20.06 -22.06 -1.54
N GLN A 416 -18.90 -22.69 -1.35
CA GLN A 416 -18.75 -23.78 -0.36
C GLN A 416 -18.80 -23.26 1.08
N ILE A 417 -18.04 -22.18 1.38
CA ILE A 417 -18.02 -21.57 2.72
C ILE A 417 -19.36 -20.90 3.01
N SER A 418 -19.93 -20.17 2.04
CA SER A 418 -21.24 -19.56 2.17
C SER A 418 -22.31 -20.60 2.50
N GLY A 419 -22.34 -21.73 1.77
CA GLY A 419 -23.26 -22.82 2.04
C GLY A 419 -23.03 -23.52 3.40
N LEU A 420 -21.78 -23.59 3.87
CA LEU A 420 -21.48 -24.11 5.20
C LEU A 420 -22.01 -23.17 6.29
N LEU A 421 -21.77 -21.86 6.18
CA LEU A 421 -22.28 -20.87 7.12
C LEU A 421 -23.82 -20.87 7.18
N ASP A 422 -24.49 -20.97 6.03
CA ASP A 422 -25.96 -21.03 5.95
C ASP A 422 -26.51 -22.29 6.65
N ARG A 423 -25.87 -23.45 6.47
CA ARG A 423 -26.27 -24.67 7.19
C ARG A 423 -26.08 -24.54 8.70
N VAL A 424 -24.92 -24.02 9.15
CA VAL A 424 -24.65 -23.81 10.58
C VAL A 424 -25.63 -22.82 11.21
N ALA A 425 -26.03 -21.78 10.46
CA ALA A 425 -27.03 -20.80 10.93
C ALA A 425 -28.43 -21.37 11.10
N GLN A 426 -28.77 -22.48 10.39
CA GLN A 426 -30.12 -23.03 10.31
C GLN A 426 -30.32 -24.32 11.11
N SER A 427 -29.27 -25.10 11.39
CA SER A 427 -29.38 -26.47 11.96
C SER A 427 -28.37 -26.76 13.06
N ASP A 428 -28.81 -27.56 14.05
CA ASP A 428 -27.98 -28.00 15.16
C ASP A 428 -26.98 -29.12 14.79
N ASN A 429 -27.18 -29.84 13.68
CA ASN A 429 -26.36 -30.97 13.23
C ASN A 429 -25.56 -30.66 11.97
N ALA A 430 -25.13 -29.43 11.77
CA ALA A 430 -24.59 -28.96 10.49
C ALA A 430 -23.04 -29.06 10.34
N LEU A 431 -22.33 -29.52 11.36
CA LEU A 431 -20.87 -29.67 11.33
C LEU A 431 -20.48 -30.96 10.59
N ALA A 432 -20.50 -30.94 9.28
CA ALA A 432 -19.84 -31.96 8.47
C ALA A 432 -18.45 -31.47 8.04
N PRO A 433 -17.42 -32.32 8.02
CA PRO A 433 -16.13 -31.98 7.45
C PRO A 433 -16.31 -31.42 6.03
N MET A 434 -15.52 -30.42 5.65
CA MET A 434 -15.53 -29.90 4.28
C MET A 434 -15.05 -31.00 3.33
N ALA A 435 -15.73 -31.13 2.17
CA ALA A 435 -15.29 -32.02 1.11
C ALA A 435 -13.87 -31.66 0.68
N GLY A 436 -13.03 -32.67 0.43
CA GLY A 436 -11.70 -32.47 -0.11
C GLY A 436 -11.72 -31.76 -1.46
N LYS A 437 -10.55 -31.31 -1.93
CA LYS A 437 -10.42 -30.73 -3.28
C LYS A 437 -11.00 -31.65 -4.32
N GLN A 438 -11.84 -31.12 -5.23
CA GLN A 438 -12.40 -31.87 -6.34
C GLN A 438 -11.37 -31.96 -7.46
N GLY A 439 -11.21 -33.16 -8.03
CA GLY A 439 -10.39 -33.34 -9.22
C GLY A 439 -11.19 -33.07 -10.49
N VAL A 440 -10.54 -32.43 -11.46
CA VAL A 440 -11.04 -32.26 -12.81
C VAL A 440 -10.15 -33.02 -13.78
N GLN A 441 -10.72 -34.01 -14.46
CA GLN A 441 -10.08 -34.66 -15.59
C GLN A 441 -10.38 -33.84 -16.85
N LEU A 442 -9.33 -33.46 -17.56
CA LEU A 442 -9.46 -32.67 -18.80
C LEU A 442 -9.59 -33.53 -20.07
N ASP A 443 -9.45 -34.85 -19.94
CA ASP A 443 -9.39 -35.81 -21.08
C ASP A 443 -8.33 -35.44 -22.14
N ILE A 444 -7.28 -34.75 -21.71
CA ILE A 444 -6.12 -34.40 -22.53
C ILE A 444 -5.00 -35.40 -22.25
N PRO A 445 -4.50 -36.14 -23.27
CA PRO A 445 -3.42 -37.10 -23.06
C PRO A 445 -2.21 -36.47 -22.36
N GLN A 446 -1.64 -37.18 -21.39
CA GLN A 446 -0.45 -36.79 -20.61
C GLN A 446 -0.66 -35.65 -19.62
N ILE A 447 -1.82 -35.02 -19.55
CA ILE A 447 -2.13 -34.01 -18.51
C ILE A 447 -2.69 -34.72 -17.28
N PRO A 448 -2.06 -34.53 -16.10
CA PRO A 448 -2.58 -35.10 -14.86
C PRO A 448 -3.90 -34.44 -14.45
N GLU A 449 -4.66 -35.12 -13.60
CA GLU A 449 -5.86 -34.57 -12.97
C GLU A 449 -5.55 -33.27 -12.25
N LEU A 450 -6.38 -32.23 -12.48
CA LEU A 450 -6.26 -30.95 -11.80
C LEU A 450 -7.10 -30.95 -10.52
N LEU A 451 -6.50 -30.53 -9.41
CA LEU A 451 -7.23 -30.30 -8.16
C LEU A 451 -7.71 -28.85 -8.11
N ILE A 452 -9.03 -28.69 -8.07
CA ILE A 452 -9.66 -27.36 -7.97
C ILE A 452 -9.67 -26.93 -6.49
N ASP A 453 -9.34 -25.67 -6.23
CA ASP A 453 -9.48 -25.08 -4.91
C ASP A 453 -10.96 -24.87 -4.53
N ASN A 454 -11.25 -24.89 -3.24
CA ASN A 454 -12.62 -24.77 -2.70
C ASN A 454 -13.25 -23.37 -2.91
N THR A 455 -12.48 -22.40 -3.34
CA THR A 455 -12.93 -21.02 -3.60
C THR A 455 -12.36 -20.52 -4.93
N ASP A 456 -13.20 -19.87 -5.72
CA ASP A 456 -12.77 -19.08 -6.87
C ASP A 456 -12.35 -17.69 -6.41
N ARG A 457 -11.72 -16.89 -7.28
CA ARG A 457 -11.34 -15.50 -7.03
C ARG A 457 -12.45 -14.56 -7.48
N ASN A 458 -12.87 -13.63 -6.61
CA ASN A 458 -13.70 -12.50 -6.99
C ASN A 458 -12.87 -11.21 -6.95
N ARG A 459 -12.41 -10.74 -8.11
CA ARG A 459 -11.57 -9.55 -8.24
C ARG A 459 -12.25 -8.26 -7.79
N THR A 460 -13.57 -8.25 -7.70
CA THR A 460 -14.36 -7.09 -7.25
C THR A 460 -14.55 -7.06 -5.74
N SER A 461 -14.15 -8.11 -5.00
CA SER A 461 -14.25 -8.13 -3.54
C SER A 461 -13.06 -7.43 -2.89
N PRO A 462 -13.30 -6.47 -1.99
CA PRO A 462 -12.22 -5.81 -1.25
C PRO A 462 -11.58 -6.67 -0.16
N PHE A 463 -12.32 -7.68 0.36
CA PHE A 463 -11.86 -8.57 1.41
C PHE A 463 -12.30 -10.00 1.10
N ALA A 464 -11.43 -10.78 0.46
CA ALA A 464 -11.76 -12.10 -0.06
C ALA A 464 -11.12 -13.22 0.77
N PHE A 465 -11.90 -14.26 1.11
CA PHE A 465 -11.36 -15.50 1.65
C PHE A 465 -10.77 -16.36 0.50
N THR A 466 -9.51 -16.76 0.63
CA THR A 466 -8.78 -17.49 -0.42
C THR A 466 -8.33 -18.89 0.05
N GLY A 467 -9.18 -19.59 0.81
CA GLY A 467 -9.01 -20.98 1.21
C GLY A 467 -8.35 -21.20 2.57
N ASN A 468 -7.41 -20.37 2.99
CA ASN A 468 -6.75 -20.45 4.30
C ASN A 468 -6.32 -19.08 4.86
N ARG A 469 -6.71 -17.98 4.20
CA ARG A 469 -6.37 -16.61 4.57
C ARG A 469 -7.40 -15.65 4.00
N PHE A 470 -7.39 -14.43 4.48
CA PHE A 470 -8.12 -13.33 3.88
C PHE A 470 -7.17 -12.43 3.09
N GLU A 471 -7.53 -12.10 1.88
CA GLU A 471 -6.84 -11.16 1.01
C GLU A 471 -7.55 -9.80 1.06
N PHE A 472 -6.90 -8.81 1.66
CA PHE A 472 -7.39 -7.43 1.68
C PHE A 472 -6.83 -6.68 0.48
N ARG A 473 -7.65 -6.50 -0.56
CA ARG A 473 -7.27 -6.01 -1.90
C ARG A 473 -7.34 -4.49 -2.04
N ALA A 474 -7.96 -3.81 -1.08
CA ALA A 474 -8.29 -2.39 -1.18
C ALA A 474 -7.14 -1.44 -0.78
N ALA A 475 -6.03 -1.94 -0.22
CA ALA A 475 -4.89 -1.11 0.12
C ALA A 475 -4.17 -0.59 -1.14
N GLY A 476 -3.73 0.67 -1.12
CA GLY A 476 -3.03 1.31 -2.23
C GLY A 476 -1.55 0.94 -2.27
N SER A 477 -0.95 0.96 -3.47
CA SER A 477 0.45 0.59 -3.70
C SER A 477 1.45 1.49 -2.98
N SER A 478 1.16 2.77 -2.77
CA SER A 478 2.03 3.70 -2.04
C SER A 478 1.88 3.61 -0.51
N ALA A 479 0.78 3.02 -0.02
CA ALA A 479 0.45 3.00 1.40
C ALA A 479 1.38 2.05 2.19
N ASN A 480 1.58 2.37 3.49
CA ASN A 480 2.12 1.42 4.44
C ASN A 480 1.03 0.39 4.80
N CYS A 481 1.33 -0.91 4.66
CA CYS A 481 0.40 -1.99 5.01
C CYS A 481 -0.11 -1.88 6.45
N ALA A 482 0.70 -1.36 7.36
CA ALA A 482 0.35 -1.23 8.77
C ALA A 482 -0.95 -0.43 8.97
N SER A 483 -1.25 0.56 8.13
CA SER A 483 -2.49 1.34 8.26
C SER A 483 -3.74 0.46 8.28
N ALA A 484 -3.83 -0.46 7.32
CA ALA A 484 -4.95 -1.41 7.21
C ALA A 484 -4.89 -2.51 8.29
N LEU A 485 -3.69 -3.03 8.56
CA LEU A 485 -3.50 -4.15 9.48
C LEU A 485 -3.71 -3.77 10.95
N ILE A 486 -3.38 -2.54 11.36
CA ILE A 486 -3.70 -2.03 12.70
C ILE A 486 -5.21 -2.11 12.96
N VAL A 487 -6.01 -1.67 11.99
CA VAL A 487 -7.47 -1.72 12.11
C VAL A 487 -7.98 -3.15 12.08
N LEU A 488 -7.53 -3.97 11.11
CA LEU A 488 -7.97 -5.35 10.97
C LEU A 488 -7.65 -6.18 12.21
N ASN A 489 -6.39 -6.15 12.66
CA ASN A 489 -5.95 -6.89 13.85
C ASN A 489 -6.76 -6.49 15.09
N THR A 490 -6.97 -5.18 15.30
CA THR A 490 -7.69 -4.68 16.49
C THR A 490 -9.17 -5.06 16.43
N ALA A 491 -9.81 -4.96 15.27
CA ALA A 491 -11.20 -5.35 15.08
C ALA A 491 -11.42 -6.86 15.30
N VAL A 492 -10.49 -7.69 14.82
CA VAL A 492 -10.54 -9.15 15.03
C VAL A 492 -10.25 -9.49 16.49
N ALA A 493 -9.31 -8.76 17.15
CA ALA A 493 -9.04 -8.94 18.58
C ALA A 493 -10.27 -8.64 19.43
N GLU A 494 -10.97 -7.55 19.16
CA GLU A 494 -12.24 -7.22 19.84
C GLU A 494 -13.30 -8.30 19.62
N ALA A 495 -13.48 -8.75 18.36
CA ALA A 495 -14.47 -9.77 18.04
C ALA A 495 -14.17 -11.12 18.73
N LEU A 496 -12.91 -11.56 18.75
CA LEU A 496 -12.50 -12.79 19.44
C LEU A 496 -12.66 -12.67 20.96
N THR A 497 -12.35 -11.51 21.54
CA THR A 497 -12.52 -11.27 22.97
C THR A 497 -14.00 -11.32 23.37
N ASP A 498 -14.87 -10.64 22.61
CA ASP A 498 -16.31 -10.68 22.81
C ASP A 498 -16.89 -12.09 22.63
N PHE A 499 -16.46 -12.80 21.58
CA PHE A 499 -16.83 -14.20 21.34
C PHE A 499 -16.51 -15.07 22.55
N LYS A 500 -15.28 -14.97 23.08
CA LYS A 500 -14.87 -15.75 24.26
C LYS A 500 -15.72 -15.44 25.49
N VAL A 501 -15.95 -14.17 25.78
CA VAL A 501 -16.79 -13.75 26.93
C VAL A 501 -18.18 -14.36 26.85
N ARG A 502 -18.81 -14.36 25.70
CA ARG A 502 -20.15 -14.93 25.49
C ARG A 502 -20.17 -16.44 25.61
N VAL A 503 -19.15 -17.13 25.06
CA VAL A 503 -19.01 -18.60 25.19
C VAL A 503 -18.80 -19.00 26.64
N ASP A 504 -17.88 -18.35 27.36
CA ASP A 504 -17.62 -18.61 28.78
C ASP A 504 -18.87 -18.41 29.66
N ALA A 505 -19.69 -17.38 29.35
CA ALA A 505 -20.93 -17.14 30.06
C ALA A 505 -21.95 -18.30 29.88
N LEU A 506 -22.06 -18.86 28.68
CA LEU A 506 -22.93 -20.02 28.42
C LEU A 506 -22.41 -21.29 29.08
N ILE A 507 -21.10 -21.51 29.09
CA ILE A 507 -20.47 -22.65 29.81
C ILE A 507 -20.73 -22.53 31.33
N ALA A 508 -20.61 -21.32 31.89
CA ALA A 508 -20.93 -21.05 33.29
C ALA A 508 -22.40 -21.30 33.64
N GLN A 509 -23.30 -21.21 32.66
CA GLN A 509 -24.73 -21.56 32.79
C GLN A 509 -25.01 -23.07 32.60
N GLY A 510 -23.96 -23.90 32.41
CA GLY A 510 -24.07 -25.34 32.34
C GLY A 510 -24.11 -25.92 30.93
N GLN A 511 -23.91 -25.14 29.89
CA GLN A 511 -23.79 -25.67 28.53
C GLN A 511 -22.44 -26.38 28.34
N SER A 512 -22.39 -27.40 27.49
CA SER A 512 -21.11 -27.98 27.05
C SER A 512 -20.37 -26.95 26.15
N ALA A 513 -19.04 -27.00 26.14
CA ALA A 513 -18.22 -26.10 25.36
C ALA A 513 -18.62 -26.05 23.86
N ASN A 514 -18.83 -27.22 23.24
CA ASN A 514 -19.25 -27.29 21.84
C ASN A 514 -20.63 -26.68 21.59
N ALA A 515 -21.60 -26.88 22.50
CA ALA A 515 -22.94 -26.26 22.38
C ALA A 515 -22.88 -24.74 22.54
N ALA A 516 -22.09 -24.26 23.50
CA ALA A 516 -21.87 -22.82 23.71
C ALA A 516 -21.19 -22.15 22.49
N LEU A 517 -20.11 -22.78 21.96
CA LEU A 517 -19.44 -22.32 20.74
C LEU A 517 -20.41 -22.22 19.56
N LEU A 518 -21.20 -23.28 19.31
CA LEU A 518 -22.20 -23.27 18.22
C LEU A 518 -23.28 -22.24 18.41
N THR A 519 -23.74 -22.00 19.63
CA THR A 519 -24.75 -20.98 19.92
C THR A 519 -24.24 -19.60 19.56
N VAL A 520 -23.06 -19.22 20.07
CA VAL A 520 -22.46 -17.92 19.79
C VAL A 520 -22.12 -17.78 18.31
N LEU A 521 -21.57 -18.83 17.69
CA LEU A 521 -21.22 -18.83 16.28
C LEU A 521 -22.41 -18.57 15.36
N ARG A 522 -23.59 -19.16 15.65
CA ARG A 522 -24.82 -18.92 14.90
C ARG A 522 -25.29 -17.47 14.99
N ASP A 523 -25.23 -16.92 16.19
CA ASP A 523 -25.63 -15.53 16.39
C ASP A 523 -24.72 -14.58 15.63
N ASP A 524 -23.41 -14.85 15.64
CA ASP A 524 -22.43 -14.08 14.92
C ASP A 524 -22.57 -14.19 13.38
N ILE A 525 -22.82 -15.41 12.86
CA ILE A 525 -23.09 -15.62 11.43
C ILE A 525 -24.30 -14.78 10.98
N ARG A 526 -25.39 -14.78 11.77
CA ARG A 526 -26.57 -13.97 11.44
C ARG A 526 -26.27 -12.48 11.50
N THR A 527 -25.53 -12.06 12.51
CA THR A 527 -25.18 -10.65 12.75
C THR A 527 -24.29 -10.09 11.66
N CYS A 528 -23.23 -10.82 11.25
CA CYS A 528 -22.30 -10.35 10.23
C CYS A 528 -22.74 -10.65 8.78
N ARG A 529 -23.91 -11.28 8.59
CA ARG A 529 -24.44 -11.59 7.24
C ARG A 529 -24.43 -10.39 6.27
N PRO A 530 -24.70 -9.15 6.67
CA PRO A 530 -24.68 -8.00 5.78
C PRO A 530 -23.34 -7.76 5.07
N ILE A 531 -22.20 -8.15 5.65
CA ILE A 531 -20.87 -7.97 5.04
C ILE A 531 -20.60 -8.95 3.89
N HIS A 532 -21.30 -10.09 3.87
CA HIS A 532 -21.07 -11.16 2.92
C HIS A 532 -21.67 -10.84 1.55
N PHE A 533 -20.86 -10.87 0.50
CA PHE A 533 -21.27 -10.64 -0.88
C PHE A 533 -20.38 -11.40 -1.87
N ASP A 534 -20.97 -12.34 -2.61
CA ASP A 534 -20.28 -13.18 -3.60
C ASP A 534 -20.52 -12.72 -5.05
N GLY A 535 -21.23 -11.61 -5.27
CA GLY A 535 -21.59 -11.09 -6.58
C GLY A 535 -20.61 -10.09 -7.17
N ASN A 536 -21.04 -9.39 -8.23
CA ASN A 536 -20.26 -8.35 -8.90
C ASN A 536 -20.28 -7.04 -8.08
N GLY A 537 -19.16 -6.72 -7.43
CA GLY A 537 -18.99 -5.52 -6.62
C GLY A 537 -19.04 -4.19 -7.38
N TYR A 538 -18.92 -4.21 -8.71
CA TYR A 538 -18.98 -2.99 -9.55
C TYR A 538 -20.40 -2.58 -9.90
N SER A 539 -21.41 -3.43 -9.68
CA SER A 539 -22.77 -3.17 -10.11
C SER A 539 -23.45 -2.07 -9.28
N GLU A 540 -24.33 -1.28 -9.90
CA GLU A 540 -25.11 -0.25 -9.20
C GLU A 540 -26.13 -0.90 -8.24
N GLU A 541 -26.62 -2.10 -8.59
CA GLU A 541 -27.48 -2.90 -7.72
C GLU A 541 -26.78 -3.23 -6.41
N TRP A 542 -25.48 -3.56 -6.46
CA TRP A 542 -24.70 -3.81 -5.25
C TRP A 542 -24.55 -2.55 -4.40
N LYS A 543 -24.27 -1.40 -4.98
CA LYS A 543 -24.17 -0.14 -4.24
C LYS A 543 -25.46 0.17 -3.48
N ALA A 544 -26.61 0.02 -4.16
CA ALA A 544 -27.93 0.20 -3.53
C ALA A 544 -28.21 -0.84 -2.44
N GLU A 545 -27.80 -2.09 -2.65
CA GLU A 545 -27.95 -3.18 -1.69
C GLU A 545 -27.05 -2.98 -0.46
N ALA A 546 -25.81 -2.58 -0.65
CA ALA A 546 -24.87 -2.31 0.43
C ALA A 546 -25.37 -1.20 1.35
N ALA A 547 -25.93 -0.13 0.79
CA ALA A 547 -26.56 0.93 1.57
C ALA A 547 -27.77 0.42 2.37
N ARG A 548 -28.63 -0.43 1.79
CA ARG A 548 -29.76 -1.06 2.50
C ARG A 548 -29.30 -1.99 3.63
N ARG A 549 -28.14 -2.63 3.48
CA ARG A 549 -27.51 -3.47 4.52
C ARG A 549 -26.81 -2.66 5.62
N GLY A 550 -26.75 -1.33 5.48
CA GLY A 550 -26.08 -0.44 6.44
C GLY A 550 -24.56 -0.44 6.34
N LEU A 551 -23.99 -0.91 5.22
CA LEU A 551 -22.56 -0.82 4.98
C LEU A 551 -22.17 0.62 4.63
N ASP A 552 -20.96 1.01 4.96
CA ASP A 552 -20.44 2.35 4.66
C ASP A 552 -20.20 2.51 3.15
N CYS A 553 -21.00 3.36 2.51
CA CYS A 553 -20.93 3.66 1.08
C CYS A 553 -20.37 5.07 0.78
N GLU A 554 -19.86 5.79 1.81
CA GLU A 554 -19.25 7.10 1.60
C GLU A 554 -18.03 7.01 0.67
N THR A 555 -17.92 7.94 -0.28
CA THR A 555 -16.84 7.99 -1.27
C THR A 555 -15.89 9.17 -1.06
N SER A 556 -16.35 10.23 -0.36
CA SER A 556 -15.50 11.38 -0.04
C SER A 556 -14.42 11.00 0.96
N CYS A 557 -13.18 10.96 0.49
CA CYS A 557 -12.03 10.58 1.30
C CYS A 557 -11.94 11.37 2.63
N PRO A 558 -12.03 12.74 2.65
CA PRO A 558 -11.97 13.48 3.90
C PRO A 558 -13.16 13.23 4.84
N VAL A 559 -14.34 12.86 4.33
CA VAL A 559 -15.52 12.51 5.15
C VAL A 559 -15.34 11.12 5.76
N VAL A 560 -14.83 10.16 4.99
CA VAL A 560 -14.55 8.80 5.48
C VAL A 560 -13.58 8.82 6.68
N TYR A 561 -12.68 9.77 6.74
CA TYR A 561 -11.74 9.90 7.88
C TYR A 561 -12.42 10.22 9.22
N ASP A 562 -13.68 10.68 9.26
CA ASP A 562 -14.44 10.85 10.50
C ASP A 562 -14.51 9.55 11.30
N ARG A 563 -14.45 8.39 10.63
CA ARG A 563 -14.50 7.06 11.24
C ARG A 563 -13.38 6.80 12.26
N TYR A 564 -12.23 7.49 12.17
CA TYR A 564 -11.16 7.36 13.16
C TYR A 564 -11.55 7.90 14.54
N THR A 565 -12.44 8.88 14.59
CA THR A 565 -12.86 9.55 15.82
C THR A 565 -14.27 9.18 16.27
N ASP A 566 -14.94 8.26 15.59
CA ASP A 566 -16.21 7.67 16.02
C ASP A 566 -16.03 6.95 17.38
N GLU A 567 -17.00 7.09 18.29
CA GLU A 567 -16.94 6.47 19.60
C GLU A 567 -16.76 4.94 19.59
N ALA A 568 -17.30 4.26 18.58
CA ALA A 568 -17.10 2.82 18.40
C ALA A 568 -15.62 2.49 18.11
N SER A 569 -14.98 3.27 17.22
CA SER A 569 -13.56 3.12 16.89
C SER A 569 -12.67 3.42 18.08
N VAL A 570 -12.92 4.51 18.77
CA VAL A 570 -12.16 4.91 19.98
C VAL A 570 -12.24 3.83 21.05
N ARG A 571 -13.44 3.35 21.37
CA ARG A 571 -13.63 2.27 22.36
C ARG A 571 -12.89 0.98 21.96
N MET A 572 -12.95 0.58 20.70
CA MET A 572 -12.22 -0.59 20.21
C MET A 572 -10.71 -0.45 20.46
N PHE A 573 -10.12 0.66 20.03
CA PHE A 573 -8.68 0.86 20.18
C PHE A 573 -8.24 0.99 21.64
N GLU A 574 -8.98 1.69 22.47
CA GLU A 574 -8.67 1.85 23.89
C GLU A 574 -8.86 0.54 24.68
N SER A 575 -9.94 -0.21 24.42
CA SER A 575 -10.20 -1.49 25.10
C SER A 575 -9.17 -2.57 24.72
N MET A 576 -8.64 -2.53 23.51
CA MET A 576 -7.58 -3.44 23.05
C MET A 576 -6.16 -2.92 23.37
N HIS A 577 -6.03 -1.73 23.98
CA HIS A 577 -4.76 -1.08 24.33
C HIS A 577 -3.84 -0.80 23.13
N VAL A 578 -4.40 -0.49 21.97
CA VAL A 578 -3.64 -0.24 20.75
C VAL A 578 -3.34 1.23 20.55
N MET A 579 -4.36 2.08 20.63
CA MET A 579 -4.23 3.54 20.52
C MET A 579 -5.19 4.25 21.47
N THR A 580 -4.79 5.41 21.94
CA THR A 580 -5.61 6.33 22.73
C THR A 580 -6.47 7.21 21.81
N ARG A 581 -7.50 7.85 22.38
CA ARG A 581 -8.30 8.87 21.68
C ARG A 581 -7.44 9.98 21.07
N ASN A 582 -6.43 10.44 21.81
CA ASN A 582 -5.53 11.50 21.34
C ASN A 582 -4.67 11.06 20.14
N GLU A 583 -4.15 9.84 20.16
CA GLU A 583 -3.41 9.27 19.02
C GLU A 583 -4.30 9.13 17.79
N LEU A 584 -5.57 8.73 17.96
CA LEU A 584 -6.53 8.62 16.84
C LEU A 584 -6.89 9.99 16.27
N ALA A 585 -7.12 10.99 17.12
CA ALA A 585 -7.41 12.36 16.69
C ALA A 585 -6.23 12.96 15.91
N ALA A 586 -5.00 12.79 16.43
CA ALA A 586 -3.78 13.26 15.76
C ALA A 586 -3.60 12.59 14.38
N ARG A 587 -3.81 11.27 14.27
CA ARG A 587 -3.71 10.54 12.99
C ARG A 587 -4.77 10.98 11.99
N ASN A 588 -5.99 11.23 12.46
CA ASN A 588 -7.07 11.76 11.62
C ASN A 588 -6.70 13.15 11.06
N GLU A 589 -6.19 14.04 11.90
CA GLU A 589 -5.71 15.37 11.50
C GLU A 589 -4.62 15.27 10.42
N ILE A 590 -3.61 14.41 10.64
CA ILE A 590 -2.51 14.19 9.69
C ILE A 590 -3.01 13.65 8.35
N LYS A 591 -3.91 12.66 8.35
CA LYS A 591 -4.49 12.13 7.11
C LYS A 591 -5.22 13.20 6.30
N ARG A 592 -5.98 14.09 6.97
CA ARG A 592 -6.66 15.22 6.33
C ARG A 592 -5.68 16.24 5.78
N GLU A 593 -4.61 16.52 6.53
CA GLU A 593 -3.57 17.44 6.08
C GLU A 593 -2.85 16.91 4.84
N ILE A 594 -2.44 15.65 4.84
CA ILE A 594 -1.82 14.98 3.69
C ILE A 594 -2.77 15.02 2.48
N TYR A 595 -4.07 14.73 2.69
CA TYR A 595 -5.06 14.74 1.63
C TYR A 595 -5.15 16.10 0.94
N TYR A 596 -5.48 17.17 1.68
CA TYR A 596 -5.66 18.47 1.05
C TYR A 596 -4.37 19.04 0.47
N LYS A 597 -3.21 18.74 1.07
CA LYS A 597 -1.90 19.14 0.54
C LYS A 597 -1.61 18.48 -0.81
N LYS A 598 -1.94 17.20 -0.98
CA LYS A 598 -1.80 16.52 -2.28
C LYS A 598 -2.66 17.20 -3.34
N ILE A 599 -3.95 17.44 -3.08
CA ILE A 599 -4.83 18.15 -4.03
C ILE A 599 -4.33 19.60 -4.30
N GLN A 600 -3.82 20.28 -3.27
CA GLN A 600 -3.23 21.61 -3.43
C GLN A 600 -2.00 21.57 -4.36
N ILE A 601 -1.11 20.60 -4.21
CA ILE A 601 0.06 20.43 -5.07
C ILE A 601 -0.39 20.15 -6.49
N GLU A 602 -1.26 19.17 -6.70
CA GLU A 602 -1.79 18.83 -8.02
C GLU A 602 -2.44 20.02 -8.73
N SER A 603 -3.27 20.79 -8.02
CA SER A 603 -3.91 21.98 -8.59
C SER A 603 -2.91 23.06 -9.01
N ARG A 604 -1.81 23.22 -8.28
CA ARG A 604 -0.73 24.16 -8.66
C ARG A 604 0.04 23.66 -9.86
N VAL A 605 0.40 22.38 -9.88
CA VAL A 605 1.13 21.76 -10.99
C VAL A 605 0.30 21.80 -12.27
N LEU A 606 -1.01 21.49 -12.20
CA LEU A 606 -1.88 21.57 -13.37
C LEU A 606 -2.01 22.99 -13.89
N GLY A 607 -2.17 23.99 -13.01
CA GLY A 607 -2.19 25.41 -13.41
C GLY A 607 -0.90 25.83 -14.10
N ASP A 608 0.27 25.44 -13.58
CA ASP A 608 1.57 25.71 -14.20
C ASP A 608 1.68 25.03 -15.58
N LEU A 609 1.32 23.75 -15.70
CA LEU A 609 1.29 23.06 -16.98
C LEU A 609 0.40 23.76 -18.01
N CYS A 610 -0.78 24.19 -17.61
CA CYS A 610 -1.71 24.92 -18.50
C CYS A 610 -1.07 26.18 -19.03
N MET A 611 -0.58 27.05 -18.16
CA MET A 611 -0.14 28.40 -18.51
C MET A 611 1.22 28.41 -19.18
N ASN A 612 2.14 27.49 -18.84
CA ASN A 612 3.52 27.51 -19.35
C ASN A 612 3.79 26.48 -20.46
N HIS A 613 2.94 25.47 -20.65
CA HIS A 613 3.12 24.44 -21.68
C HIS A 613 1.95 24.35 -22.66
N ILE A 614 0.71 24.18 -22.16
CA ILE A 614 -0.44 23.86 -23.01
C ILE A 614 -0.94 25.07 -23.82
N ILE A 615 -1.25 26.16 -23.14
CA ILE A 615 -1.75 27.37 -23.78
C ILE A 615 -0.73 27.92 -24.79
N PRO A 616 0.58 28.07 -24.48
CA PRO A 616 1.56 28.54 -25.43
C PRO A 616 1.68 27.69 -26.70
N VAL A 617 1.63 26.35 -26.57
CA VAL A 617 1.75 25.48 -27.74
C VAL A 617 0.47 25.49 -28.59
N ALA A 618 -0.70 25.51 -27.96
CA ALA A 618 -1.98 25.62 -28.67
C ALA A 618 -2.08 26.93 -29.46
N THR A 619 -1.68 28.05 -28.85
CA THR A 619 -1.64 29.37 -29.50
C THR A 619 -0.66 29.41 -30.67
N LYS A 620 0.52 28.78 -30.56
CA LYS A 620 1.48 28.67 -31.67
C LYS A 620 0.88 27.89 -32.84
N TYR A 621 0.23 26.78 -32.59
CA TYR A 621 -0.40 25.99 -33.65
C TYR A 621 -1.58 26.74 -34.28
N GLN A 622 -2.38 27.44 -33.48
CA GLN A 622 -3.44 28.34 -33.99
C GLN A 622 -2.87 29.37 -34.94
N SER A 623 -1.71 29.96 -34.62
CA SER A 623 -1.05 30.94 -35.49
C SER A 623 -0.66 30.35 -36.84
N VAL A 624 -0.19 29.10 -36.90
CA VAL A 624 0.11 28.35 -38.14
C VAL A 624 -1.15 28.18 -38.99
N LEU A 625 -2.27 27.82 -38.35
CA LEU A 625 -3.55 27.64 -39.02
C LEU A 625 -4.09 28.96 -39.59
N VAL A 626 -4.00 30.06 -38.82
CA VAL A 626 -4.40 31.40 -39.23
C VAL A 626 -3.56 31.89 -40.40
N ASP A 627 -2.24 31.67 -40.40
CA ASP A 627 -1.35 32.01 -41.51
C ASP A 627 -1.73 31.23 -42.78
N ASN A 628 -2.04 29.95 -42.66
CA ASN A 628 -2.52 29.13 -43.78
C ASN A 628 -3.86 29.66 -44.34
N VAL A 629 -4.83 29.96 -43.49
CA VAL A 629 -6.13 30.57 -43.89
C VAL A 629 -5.90 31.90 -44.63
N SER A 630 -5.02 32.76 -44.09
CA SER A 630 -4.70 34.05 -44.72
C SER A 630 -4.09 33.91 -46.11
N LYS A 631 -3.20 32.93 -46.30
CA LYS A 631 -2.61 32.61 -47.63
C LYS A 631 -3.65 32.05 -48.60
N ILE A 632 -4.56 31.19 -48.16
CA ILE A 632 -5.66 30.70 -48.98
C ILE A 632 -6.56 31.84 -49.43
N ILE A 633 -6.95 32.76 -48.53
CA ILE A 633 -7.78 33.91 -48.84
C ILE A 633 -7.11 34.84 -49.89
N SER A 634 -5.79 35.00 -49.76
CA SER A 634 -5.03 35.84 -50.69
C SER A 634 -4.84 35.22 -52.07
N ALA A 635 -4.85 33.87 -52.19
CA ALA A 635 -4.50 33.16 -53.42
C ALA A 635 -5.72 32.76 -54.27
N PHE A 636 -6.94 32.74 -53.71
CA PHE A 636 -8.13 32.20 -54.39
C PHE A 636 -9.31 33.17 -54.32
N PRO A 637 -10.27 33.10 -55.30
CA PRO A 637 -11.53 33.83 -55.21
C PRO A 637 -12.29 33.48 -53.91
N ALA A 638 -13.08 34.45 -53.40
CA ALA A 638 -13.71 34.38 -52.08
C ALA A 638 -14.47 33.06 -51.79
N GLU A 639 -15.33 32.61 -52.70
CA GLU A 639 -16.09 31.37 -52.54
C GLU A 639 -15.17 30.16 -52.44
N LYS A 640 -14.15 30.04 -53.29
CA LYS A 640 -13.18 28.96 -53.27
C LYS A 640 -12.28 29.03 -52.03
N ALA A 641 -11.87 30.20 -51.63
CA ALA A 641 -11.10 30.46 -50.41
C ALA A 641 -11.88 29.97 -49.17
N GLN A 642 -13.15 30.29 -49.05
CA GLN A 642 -14.01 29.87 -47.98
C GLN A 642 -14.11 28.31 -47.91
N GLN A 643 -14.31 27.64 -49.06
CA GLN A 643 -14.36 26.19 -49.15
C GLN A 643 -13.05 25.54 -48.69
N LEU A 644 -11.91 26.04 -49.17
CA LEU A 644 -10.59 25.47 -48.89
C LEU A 644 -10.12 25.71 -47.43
N SER A 645 -10.54 26.81 -46.79
CA SER A 645 -10.15 27.18 -45.44
C SER A 645 -11.11 26.68 -44.36
N ALA A 646 -12.29 26.18 -44.70
CA ALA A 646 -13.36 25.80 -43.76
C ALA A 646 -12.89 24.85 -42.65
N TYR A 647 -12.09 23.83 -42.98
CA TYR A 647 -11.54 22.92 -42.02
C TYR A 647 -10.60 23.60 -41.01
N ASN A 648 -9.67 24.44 -41.49
CA ASN A 648 -8.74 25.16 -40.63
C ASN A 648 -9.44 26.17 -39.71
N VAL A 649 -10.48 26.85 -40.22
CA VAL A 649 -11.31 27.75 -39.42
C VAL A 649 -11.99 26.95 -38.28
N THR A 650 -12.56 25.81 -38.58
CA THR A 650 -13.16 24.93 -37.55
C THR A 650 -12.15 24.47 -36.52
N LEU A 651 -10.90 24.15 -36.89
CA LEU A 651 -9.83 23.81 -35.93
C LEU A 651 -9.46 25.01 -35.05
N ILE A 652 -9.34 26.21 -35.63
CA ILE A 652 -9.07 27.45 -34.89
C ILE A 652 -10.15 27.69 -33.84
N GLU A 653 -11.42 27.54 -34.21
CA GLU A 653 -12.55 27.69 -33.29
C GLU A 653 -12.49 26.66 -32.14
N LYS A 654 -12.19 25.40 -32.45
CA LYS A 654 -12.02 24.33 -31.40
C LYS A 654 -10.87 24.63 -30.47
N ILE A 655 -9.71 25.05 -30.99
CA ILE A 655 -8.55 25.42 -30.16
C ILE A 655 -8.92 26.56 -29.23
N ASN A 656 -9.57 27.61 -29.77
CA ASN A 656 -10.01 28.78 -29.00
C ASN A 656 -10.98 28.36 -27.88
N HIS A 657 -11.98 27.54 -28.20
CA HIS A 657 -12.94 27.04 -27.21
C HIS A 657 -12.25 26.33 -26.04
N HIS A 658 -11.28 25.41 -26.30
CA HIS A 658 -10.58 24.70 -25.26
C HIS A 658 -9.60 25.58 -24.48
N THR A 659 -8.88 26.49 -25.15
CA THR A 659 -7.94 27.38 -24.48
C THR A 659 -8.67 28.42 -23.60
N ASP A 660 -9.78 28.99 -24.04
CA ASP A 660 -10.59 29.90 -23.25
C ASP A 660 -11.13 29.22 -21.99
N PHE A 661 -11.64 27.99 -22.14
CA PHE A 661 -12.10 27.22 -20.97
C PHE A 661 -10.96 27.00 -19.98
N ILE A 662 -9.80 26.53 -20.44
CA ILE A 662 -8.65 26.24 -19.59
C ILE A 662 -8.21 27.47 -18.80
N VAL A 663 -8.06 28.62 -19.47
CA VAL A 663 -7.63 29.89 -18.83
C VAL A 663 -8.62 30.27 -17.73
N ASN A 664 -9.91 30.35 -18.07
CA ASN A 664 -10.95 30.73 -17.11
C ASN A 664 -11.05 29.74 -15.92
N ALA A 665 -10.95 28.45 -16.20
CA ALA A 665 -11.00 27.43 -15.16
C ALA A 665 -9.78 27.44 -14.24
N VAL A 666 -8.58 27.70 -14.77
CA VAL A 666 -7.35 27.84 -13.96
C VAL A 666 -7.46 29.09 -13.08
N GLU A 667 -7.91 30.21 -13.57
CA GLU A 667 -8.12 31.41 -12.77
C GLU A 667 -9.15 31.19 -11.66
N ALA A 668 -10.31 30.59 -12.00
CA ALA A 668 -11.33 30.24 -11.02
C ALA A 668 -10.81 29.26 -9.94
N MET A 669 -10.04 28.24 -10.33
CA MET A 669 -9.40 27.30 -9.40
C MET A 669 -8.41 28.00 -8.46
N VAL A 670 -7.64 28.96 -8.96
CA VAL A 670 -6.70 29.75 -8.13
C VAL A 670 -7.45 30.57 -7.10
N GLU A 671 -8.52 31.27 -7.51
CA GLU A 671 -9.33 32.07 -6.57
C GLU A 671 -10.03 31.19 -5.55
N LYS A 672 -10.58 30.04 -5.97
CA LYS A 672 -11.18 29.07 -5.06
C LYS A 672 -10.18 28.56 -4.03
N ARG A 673 -8.96 28.22 -4.42
CA ARG A 673 -7.91 27.84 -3.46
C ARG A 673 -7.58 28.95 -2.45
N LYS A 674 -7.54 30.22 -2.89
CA LYS A 674 -7.32 31.35 -1.98
C LYS A 674 -8.45 31.47 -0.95
N GLU A 675 -9.69 31.22 -1.37
CA GLU A 675 -10.87 31.22 -0.52
C GLU A 675 -10.79 30.08 0.50
N VAL A 676 -10.65 28.85 0.03
CA VAL A 676 -10.58 27.64 0.86
C VAL A 676 -9.43 27.69 1.87
N ASN A 677 -8.26 28.21 1.49
CA ASN A 677 -7.10 28.36 2.37
C ASN A 677 -7.31 29.33 3.56
N ARG A 678 -8.44 30.05 3.62
CA ARG A 678 -8.80 30.88 4.80
C ARG A 678 -9.45 30.07 5.90
N LEU A 679 -9.91 28.83 5.59
CA LEU A 679 -10.46 27.93 6.59
C LEU A 679 -9.36 27.49 7.56
N THR A 680 -9.65 27.53 8.84
CA THR A 680 -8.71 27.14 9.92
C THR A 680 -9.01 25.75 10.46
N ASP A 681 -10.26 25.28 10.34
CA ASP A 681 -10.63 23.92 10.68
C ASP A 681 -10.17 22.94 9.60
N ILE A 682 -9.35 21.97 9.97
CA ILE A 682 -8.70 21.07 9.03
C ILE A 682 -9.69 20.11 8.34
N ARG A 683 -10.80 19.76 9.02
CA ARG A 683 -11.87 18.96 8.43
C ARG A 683 -12.58 19.77 7.34
N ALA A 684 -13.04 20.96 7.68
CA ALA A 684 -13.69 21.85 6.71
C ALA A 684 -12.78 22.15 5.52
N LEU A 685 -11.48 22.43 5.77
CA LEU A 685 -10.47 22.66 4.75
C LEU A 685 -10.33 21.44 3.81
N SER A 686 -10.19 20.23 4.36
CA SER A 686 -10.01 19.04 3.54
C SER A 686 -11.25 18.68 2.71
N VAL A 687 -12.46 18.88 3.27
CA VAL A 687 -13.73 18.69 2.56
C VAL A 687 -13.88 19.74 1.44
N ALA A 688 -13.58 21.01 1.71
CA ALA A 688 -13.65 22.05 0.70
C ALA A 688 -12.64 21.85 -0.45
N TYR A 689 -11.45 21.30 -0.17
CA TYR A 689 -10.52 20.88 -1.23
C TYR A 689 -11.10 19.78 -2.12
N HIS A 690 -11.77 18.78 -1.53
CA HIS A 690 -12.46 17.73 -2.27
C HIS A 690 -13.62 18.26 -3.11
N ASP A 691 -14.52 19.04 -2.49
CA ASP A 691 -15.79 19.40 -3.12
C ASP A 691 -15.64 20.58 -4.10
N GLU A 692 -14.71 21.52 -3.84
CA GLU A 692 -14.64 22.80 -4.52
C GLU A 692 -13.37 23.00 -5.36
N VAL A 693 -12.27 22.28 -5.08
CA VAL A 693 -11.00 22.44 -5.82
C VAL A 693 -10.75 21.23 -6.75
N GLU A 694 -10.88 20.01 -6.26
CA GLU A 694 -10.60 18.79 -7.04
C GLU A 694 -11.42 18.70 -8.33
N PRO A 695 -12.70 19.10 -8.41
CA PRO A 695 -13.48 19.07 -9.66
C PRO A 695 -12.86 19.87 -10.80
N PHE A 696 -12.13 20.95 -10.52
CA PHE A 696 -11.42 21.70 -11.54
C PHE A 696 -10.34 20.87 -12.23
N LEU A 697 -9.67 19.98 -11.52
CA LEU A 697 -8.62 19.12 -12.09
C LEU A 697 -9.19 18.26 -13.22
N HIS A 698 -10.35 17.66 -13.01
CA HIS A 698 -11.03 16.83 -14.01
C HIS A 698 -11.53 17.65 -15.20
N ALA A 699 -12.15 18.79 -14.95
CA ALA A 699 -12.67 19.66 -15.99
C ALA A 699 -11.54 20.21 -16.90
N ILE A 700 -10.47 20.72 -16.29
CA ILE A 700 -9.30 21.23 -17.02
C ILE A 700 -8.63 20.12 -17.83
N ARG A 701 -8.40 18.95 -17.22
CA ARG A 701 -7.82 17.77 -17.89
C ARG A 701 -8.58 17.44 -19.18
N TYR A 702 -9.91 17.37 -19.13
CA TYR A 702 -10.72 17.06 -20.32
C TYR A 702 -10.38 17.96 -21.51
N HIS A 703 -10.25 19.26 -21.28
CA HIS A 703 -9.95 20.21 -22.35
C HIS A 703 -8.50 20.13 -22.83
N ILE A 704 -7.54 19.82 -21.94
CA ILE A 704 -6.14 19.58 -22.33
C ILE A 704 -6.05 18.33 -23.21
N ASP A 705 -6.70 17.24 -22.81
CA ASP A 705 -6.67 15.96 -23.54
C ASP A 705 -7.29 16.10 -24.95
N LYS A 706 -8.27 17.01 -25.13
CA LYS A 706 -8.78 17.39 -26.46
C LYS A 706 -7.77 18.17 -27.28
N LEU A 707 -7.06 19.12 -26.68
CA LEU A 707 -5.99 19.85 -27.36
C LEU A 707 -4.83 18.94 -27.78
N GLU A 708 -4.51 17.93 -26.98
CA GLU A 708 -3.47 16.92 -27.31
C GLU A 708 -3.75 16.18 -28.63
N LEU A 709 -5.04 16.00 -28.98
CA LEU A 709 -5.46 15.38 -30.23
C LEU A 709 -5.47 16.34 -31.42
N ILE A 710 -5.64 17.64 -31.16
CA ILE A 710 -5.81 18.66 -32.20
C ILE A 710 -4.46 19.27 -32.61
N VAL A 711 -3.61 19.58 -31.63
CA VAL A 711 -2.33 20.24 -31.84
C VAL A 711 -1.36 19.31 -32.57
N GLU A 712 -0.63 19.85 -33.53
CA GLU A 712 0.38 19.13 -34.29
C GLU A 712 1.38 18.42 -33.37
N ASP A 713 1.65 17.17 -33.66
CA ASP A 713 2.45 16.29 -32.80
C ASP A 713 3.89 16.79 -32.60
N GLU A 714 4.50 17.40 -33.62
CA GLU A 714 5.84 17.99 -33.50
C GLU A 714 5.89 19.23 -32.61
N MET A 715 4.77 19.93 -32.48
CA MET A 715 4.66 21.11 -31.60
C MET A 715 4.36 20.73 -30.16
N TRP A 716 3.72 19.56 -29.92
CA TRP A 716 3.35 19.12 -28.58
C TRP A 716 4.57 18.77 -27.74
N THR A 717 4.80 19.49 -26.64
CA THR A 717 6.07 19.48 -25.91
C THR A 717 6.20 18.39 -24.84
N LEU A 718 5.09 17.82 -24.38
CA LEU A 718 5.07 16.85 -23.28
C LEU A 718 4.94 15.41 -23.79
N PRO A 719 5.62 14.43 -23.19
CA PRO A 719 5.44 13.02 -23.53
C PRO A 719 3.99 12.57 -23.41
N LYS A 720 3.51 11.84 -24.43
CA LYS A 720 2.17 11.27 -24.50
C LYS A 720 2.11 9.88 -23.87
N TYR A 721 0.91 9.39 -23.57
CA TYR A 721 0.71 8.06 -22.98
C TYR A 721 1.35 6.93 -23.80
N ARG A 722 1.28 7.01 -25.15
CA ARG A 722 1.94 6.02 -26.01
C ARG A 722 3.46 5.91 -25.79
N GLU A 723 4.11 7.00 -25.39
CA GLU A 723 5.54 7.03 -25.11
C GLU A 723 5.85 6.56 -23.68
N LEU A 724 5.05 7.02 -22.72
CA LEU A 724 5.21 6.66 -21.31
C LEU A 724 4.94 5.19 -21.02
N LEU A 725 4.00 4.57 -21.75
CA LEU A 725 3.52 3.22 -21.49
C LEU A 725 4.14 2.14 -22.41
N PHE A 726 4.69 2.51 -23.57
CA PHE A 726 5.15 1.52 -24.55
C PHE A 726 6.64 1.61 -24.90
N ILE A 727 7.39 2.57 -24.39
CA ILE A 727 8.86 2.60 -24.50
C ILE A 727 9.45 1.92 -23.27
N ARG A 728 10.07 0.76 -23.48
CA ARG A 728 10.55 -0.16 -22.43
C ARG A 728 12.02 -0.50 -22.63
#